data_82107cba0118d3b8731c0ca12964e709
#
_entry.id   82107cba0118d3b8731c0ca12964e709
#
_cell.length_a   1.000
_cell.length_b   1.000
_cell.length_c   1.000
_cell.angle_alpha   90.00
_cell.angle_beta   90.00
_cell.angle_gamma   90.00
#
_symmetry.space_group_name_H-M   'P 1'
#
loop_
_entity.id
_entity.type
_entity.pdbx_description
1 polymer ?
#
loop_
_entity_poly.entity_id
_entity_poly.type
_entity_poly.pdbx_seq_one_letter_code
_entity_poly.pdbx_strand_id
1 'polypeptide(L)'
;MSEASKVQSAYGAEQIQVLEGLEPVRKRPGMYIGSTGPRGLHHLVYEVVDNAVDEALAGHCDEIIVVLHPDGSASVSDNGRGIPTDIHPRTGRSALETVLTVLHAGGKFGAGGYKVSGGLHGVGVSVVNALSAWVEVTVHRQSHAHHQRFERGVPIGNLEASPAADKARTGTMVRFLPDLQIFTGGIEFDYHTLSGRLRELAYLNGGVRIVFRDEREAARSADGEPHEEIYHYEGGIREYVAYMNAEKDPLHAEIIYVNAEKDSVQVEAALQWCVDAYSDSILGFANNIRTVDGGTHIEGLKTVLTRTLNAFAKKRGKRKEADGNLAGENIREGLTAVLSVKVPDPEFEGQTKTKLGNTEVRGIVDSVVGEKLSEYLEFNPSVIDLILEKAIQAFNAAEAARRARELVRRKSVLESSTLPGKLADCSSRDPSESEIYIVEGDSAGGSAKQGRDRRFQAILPLRGKILNIEKTDDAKIYKNTEIQALITALGLGIKGEDFDQKNLRYHRIVIMTDADVDGAHIRTLLLTFFYRYQKALVEGGYIYIACPPLYKVERGKNHNYCYNESDLRKTLDAFGEKANYNIQRFKGLGEMMPKQLWETTMDPGTRMMKRVEIEDAAEADRIFTILMGDKVAPRREFIETHSAELDFAQLDI
;
A
#
# COMPACT_ATOMS: atom_id res chain seq x y z
N MET A 1 36.06 5.40 -32.75
CA MET A 1 35.66 6.81 -32.59
C MET A 1 34.54 7.05 -33.55
N SER A 2 33.29 6.92 -33.14
CA SER A 2 32.10 7.27 -33.92
C SER A 2 31.56 8.57 -33.37
N GLU A 3 31.56 9.58 -34.21
CA GLU A 3 30.97 10.89 -33.92
C GLU A 3 29.48 10.74 -33.66
N ALA A 4 29.10 11.00 -32.40
CA ALA A 4 27.71 11.22 -32.07
C ALA A 4 27.28 12.52 -32.76
N SER A 5 26.39 12.43 -33.75
CA SER A 5 25.80 13.59 -34.43
C SER A 5 25.06 14.42 -33.38
N LYS A 6 25.62 15.57 -33.03
CA LYS A 6 24.89 16.63 -32.30
C LYS A 6 23.76 17.08 -33.21
N VAL A 7 22.53 16.70 -32.85
CA VAL A 7 21.33 17.34 -33.42
C VAL A 7 21.33 18.78 -32.93
N GLN A 8 21.89 19.69 -33.72
CA GLN A 8 21.69 21.12 -33.59
C GLN A 8 20.30 21.47 -34.16
N SER A 9 19.24 21.16 -33.45
CA SER A 9 17.97 21.86 -33.64
C SER A 9 18.02 23.11 -32.78
N ALA A 10 17.98 24.28 -33.40
CA ALA A 10 17.83 25.54 -32.70
C ALA A 10 16.54 25.47 -31.86
N TYR A 11 16.67 25.45 -30.53
CA TYR A 11 15.53 25.45 -29.61
C TYR A 11 14.89 26.85 -29.69
N GLY A 12 13.77 26.95 -30.40
CA GLY A 12 13.03 28.18 -30.64
C GLY A 12 11.59 28.07 -30.12
N ALA A 13 10.86 29.17 -30.13
CA ALA A 13 9.47 29.27 -29.70
C ALA A 13 8.53 28.28 -30.43
N GLU A 14 8.84 27.93 -31.68
CA GLU A 14 8.07 26.98 -32.48
C GLU A 14 8.12 25.55 -31.95
N GLN A 15 9.08 25.22 -31.08
CA GLN A 15 9.21 23.90 -30.43
C GLN A 15 8.46 23.81 -29.10
N ILE A 16 7.94 24.92 -28.60
CA ILE A 16 7.11 24.96 -27.40
C ILE A 16 5.68 24.58 -27.80
N GLN A 17 5.27 23.37 -27.44
CA GLN A 17 3.90 22.89 -27.64
C GLN A 17 2.99 23.38 -26.51
N VAL A 18 1.91 24.03 -26.84
CA VAL A 18 0.81 24.33 -25.91
C VAL A 18 -0.27 23.28 -26.11
N LEU A 19 -0.59 22.56 -25.03
CA LEU A 19 -1.63 21.53 -25.04
C LEU A 19 -2.89 22.10 -24.42
N GLU A 20 -4.04 21.92 -25.05
CA GLU A 20 -5.34 22.43 -24.60
C GLU A 20 -6.28 21.31 -24.12
N GLY A 21 -7.25 21.67 -23.27
CA GLY A 21 -8.28 20.76 -22.79
C GLY A 21 -7.72 19.55 -22.02
N LEU A 22 -8.08 18.35 -22.44
CA LEU A 22 -7.67 17.08 -21.81
C LEU A 22 -6.47 16.41 -22.51
N GLU A 23 -5.92 17.01 -23.56
CA GLU A 23 -4.75 16.47 -24.27
C GLU A 23 -3.51 16.31 -23.37
N PRO A 24 -3.20 17.23 -22.43
CA PRO A 24 -2.10 17.07 -21.48
C PRO A 24 -2.19 15.77 -20.67
N VAL A 25 -3.41 15.39 -20.26
CA VAL A 25 -3.68 14.17 -19.48
C VAL A 25 -3.33 12.93 -20.30
N ARG A 26 -3.80 12.86 -21.55
CA ARG A 26 -3.51 11.72 -22.44
C ARG A 26 -2.04 11.62 -22.80
N LYS A 27 -1.34 12.75 -22.93
CA LYS A 27 0.08 12.80 -23.31
C LYS A 27 1.01 12.46 -22.15
N ARG A 28 0.62 12.78 -20.91
CA ARG A 28 1.40 12.55 -19.68
C ARG A 28 0.52 11.96 -18.56
N PRO A 29 -0.10 10.77 -18.76
CA PRO A 29 -1.05 10.22 -17.79
C PRO A 29 -0.41 9.99 -16.42
N GLY A 30 0.88 9.58 -16.36
CA GLY A 30 1.60 9.37 -15.12
C GLY A 30 1.67 10.58 -14.18
N MET A 31 1.50 11.81 -14.69
CA MET A 31 1.43 13.02 -13.86
C MET A 31 0.11 13.09 -13.05
N TYR A 32 -0.95 12.42 -13.50
CA TYR A 32 -2.29 12.48 -12.91
C TYR A 32 -2.66 11.22 -12.14
N ILE A 33 -2.26 10.04 -12.64
CA ILE A 33 -2.60 8.73 -12.05
C ILE A 33 -1.38 7.94 -11.57
N GLY A 34 -0.20 8.56 -11.56
CA GLY A 34 1.05 7.97 -11.07
C GLY A 34 1.70 6.96 -12.02
N SER A 35 0.93 6.12 -12.70
CA SER A 35 1.45 5.13 -13.68
C SER A 35 0.37 4.76 -14.70
N THR A 36 0.77 4.07 -15.78
CA THR A 36 -0.16 3.47 -16.77
C THR A 36 -0.25 1.93 -16.63
N GLY A 37 0.27 1.39 -15.53
CA GLY A 37 0.13 -0.01 -15.15
C GLY A 37 -1.13 -0.25 -14.29
N PRO A 38 -1.24 -1.45 -13.66
CA PRO A 38 -2.41 -1.84 -12.85
C PRO A 38 -2.79 -0.81 -11.79
N ARG A 39 -1.81 -0.24 -11.07
CA ARG A 39 -2.06 0.79 -10.05
C ARG A 39 -2.76 2.02 -10.60
N GLY A 40 -2.32 2.54 -11.76
CA GLY A 40 -2.98 3.67 -12.40
C GLY A 40 -4.34 3.32 -12.98
N LEU A 41 -4.54 2.06 -13.41
CA LEU A 41 -5.83 1.56 -13.84
C LEU A 41 -6.87 1.60 -12.71
N HIS A 42 -6.52 1.05 -11.53
CA HIS A 42 -7.40 1.06 -10.34
C HIS A 42 -7.67 2.49 -9.85
N HIS A 43 -6.71 3.41 -10.04
CA HIS A 43 -6.88 4.81 -9.66
C HIS A 43 -8.07 5.48 -10.37
N LEU A 44 -8.41 5.06 -11.59
CA LEU A 44 -9.61 5.57 -12.28
C LEU A 44 -10.90 5.24 -11.51
N VAL A 45 -11.00 4.04 -10.93
CA VAL A 45 -12.13 3.67 -10.07
C VAL A 45 -12.15 4.53 -8.81
N TYR A 46 -10.97 4.69 -8.17
CA TYR A 46 -10.86 5.48 -6.93
C TYR A 46 -11.30 6.93 -7.13
N GLU A 47 -10.94 7.58 -8.24
CA GLU A 47 -11.35 8.96 -8.51
C GLU A 47 -12.88 9.12 -8.63
N VAL A 48 -13.58 8.11 -9.16
CA VAL A 48 -15.04 8.15 -9.25
C VAL A 48 -15.68 7.82 -7.91
N VAL A 49 -15.16 6.83 -7.18
CA VAL A 49 -15.62 6.45 -5.84
C VAL A 49 -15.42 7.60 -4.85
N ASP A 50 -14.27 8.28 -4.88
CA ASP A 50 -13.99 9.41 -3.99
C ASP A 50 -15.00 10.57 -4.21
N ASN A 51 -15.53 10.75 -5.42
CA ASN A 51 -16.61 11.72 -5.66
C ASN A 51 -17.92 11.31 -4.97
N ALA A 52 -18.27 10.01 -4.99
CA ALA A 52 -19.44 9.50 -4.29
C ALA A 52 -19.27 9.60 -2.76
N VAL A 53 -18.06 9.31 -2.27
CA VAL A 53 -17.70 9.46 -0.85
C VAL A 53 -17.74 10.92 -0.41
N ASP A 54 -17.35 11.88 -1.27
CA ASP A 54 -17.48 13.32 -0.96
C ASP A 54 -18.96 13.74 -0.82
N GLU A 55 -19.90 13.14 -1.57
CA GLU A 55 -21.36 13.32 -1.34
C GLU A 55 -21.78 12.72 0.02
N ALA A 56 -21.22 11.58 0.41
CA ALA A 56 -21.47 10.99 1.72
C ALA A 56 -20.92 11.85 2.86
N LEU A 57 -19.70 12.39 2.73
CA LEU A 57 -19.12 13.34 3.69
C LEU A 57 -19.95 14.62 3.84
N ALA A 58 -20.61 15.05 2.74
CA ALA A 58 -21.52 16.18 2.75
C ALA A 58 -22.91 15.83 3.34
N GLY A 59 -23.17 14.56 3.73
CA GLY A 59 -24.40 14.08 4.31
C GLY A 59 -25.54 13.85 3.32
N HIS A 60 -25.21 13.66 2.04
CA HIS A 60 -26.21 13.54 0.96
C HIS A 60 -26.20 12.16 0.28
N CYS A 61 -25.31 11.25 0.66
CA CYS A 61 -25.22 9.90 0.11
C CYS A 61 -25.01 8.89 1.23
N ASP A 62 -25.75 7.79 1.19
CA ASP A 62 -25.61 6.66 2.13
C ASP A 62 -25.43 5.31 1.42
N GLU A 63 -25.54 5.29 0.07
CA GLU A 63 -25.28 4.09 -0.73
C GLU A 63 -24.42 4.37 -1.95
N ILE A 64 -23.38 3.55 -2.11
CA ILE A 64 -22.46 3.57 -3.27
C ILE A 64 -22.41 2.16 -3.85
N ILE A 65 -22.59 2.03 -5.16
CA ILE A 65 -22.54 0.74 -5.86
C ILE A 65 -21.41 0.78 -6.89
N VAL A 66 -20.47 -0.14 -6.79
CA VAL A 66 -19.36 -0.32 -7.72
C VAL A 66 -19.53 -1.64 -8.45
N VAL A 67 -19.45 -1.63 -9.78
CA VAL A 67 -19.63 -2.83 -10.59
C VAL A 67 -18.50 -2.97 -11.60
N LEU A 68 -17.90 -4.16 -11.67
CA LEU A 68 -17.00 -4.58 -12.74
C LEU A 68 -17.81 -5.36 -13.78
N HIS A 69 -17.85 -4.86 -15.02
CA HIS A 69 -18.68 -5.44 -16.08
C HIS A 69 -17.91 -6.45 -16.96
N PRO A 70 -18.61 -7.38 -17.62
CA PRO A 70 -18.01 -8.39 -18.50
C PRO A 70 -17.24 -7.80 -19.70
N ASP A 71 -17.59 -6.59 -20.13
CA ASP A 71 -16.94 -5.89 -21.25
C ASP A 71 -15.62 -5.19 -20.86
N GLY A 72 -15.17 -5.32 -19.60
CA GLY A 72 -13.99 -4.67 -19.06
C GLY A 72 -14.21 -3.25 -18.57
N SER A 73 -15.46 -2.72 -18.66
CA SER A 73 -15.81 -1.42 -18.07
C SER A 73 -16.07 -1.55 -16.57
N ALA A 74 -15.93 -0.42 -15.86
CA ALA A 74 -16.34 -0.28 -14.47
C ALA A 74 -17.42 0.81 -14.35
N SER A 75 -18.34 0.65 -13.39
CA SER A 75 -19.30 1.70 -13.06
C SER A 75 -19.34 1.97 -11.57
N VAL A 76 -19.56 3.22 -11.21
CA VAL A 76 -19.80 3.68 -9.84
C VAL A 76 -21.09 4.48 -9.84
N SER A 77 -22.01 4.13 -8.94
CA SER A 77 -23.28 4.81 -8.75
C SER A 77 -23.44 5.23 -7.29
N ASP A 78 -23.89 6.44 -7.06
CA ASP A 78 -24.26 6.99 -5.76
C ASP A 78 -25.72 7.40 -5.73
N ASN A 79 -26.28 7.56 -4.53
CA ASN A 79 -27.61 8.14 -4.30
C ASN A 79 -27.55 9.58 -3.77
N GLY A 80 -26.48 10.30 -4.06
CA GLY A 80 -26.27 11.69 -3.66
C GLY A 80 -27.16 12.69 -4.39
N ARG A 81 -26.76 13.98 -4.36
CA ARG A 81 -27.55 15.08 -4.98
C ARG A 81 -27.56 15.03 -6.51
N GLY A 82 -26.64 14.31 -7.13
CA GLY A 82 -26.37 14.34 -8.56
C GLY A 82 -25.62 15.58 -9.03
N ILE A 83 -24.70 15.41 -9.99
CA ILE A 83 -23.94 16.50 -10.60
C ILE A 83 -24.93 17.54 -11.19
N PRO A 84 -24.72 18.87 -10.98
CA PRO A 84 -25.56 19.89 -11.62
C PRO A 84 -25.58 19.76 -13.14
N THR A 85 -26.76 19.93 -13.74
CA THR A 85 -26.98 19.80 -15.19
C THR A 85 -27.31 21.13 -15.85
N ASP A 86 -27.44 22.19 -15.06
CA ASP A 86 -27.71 23.58 -15.54
C ASP A 86 -26.51 24.10 -16.37
N ILE A 87 -26.79 25.10 -17.22
CA ILE A 87 -25.77 25.76 -18.05
C ILE A 87 -24.82 26.56 -17.16
N HIS A 88 -23.53 26.23 -17.23
CA HIS A 88 -22.50 26.93 -16.47
C HIS A 88 -22.21 28.30 -17.11
N PRO A 89 -22.30 29.42 -16.35
CA PRO A 89 -22.30 30.77 -16.92
C PRO A 89 -21.00 31.16 -17.64
N ARG A 90 -19.85 30.57 -17.26
CA ARG A 90 -18.56 30.90 -17.88
C ARG A 90 -18.26 30.06 -19.13
N THR A 91 -18.72 28.80 -19.16
CA THR A 91 -18.38 27.90 -20.28
C THR A 91 -19.46 27.82 -21.33
N GLY A 92 -20.70 28.22 -21.00
CA GLY A 92 -21.86 28.10 -21.89
C GLY A 92 -22.30 26.62 -22.14
N ARG A 93 -21.71 25.68 -21.44
CA ARG A 93 -22.01 24.24 -21.50
C ARG A 93 -22.69 23.81 -20.20
N SER A 94 -23.28 22.59 -20.18
CA SER A 94 -23.80 22.07 -18.93
C SER A 94 -22.70 21.94 -17.87
N ALA A 95 -23.05 22.08 -16.60
CA ALA A 95 -22.09 21.88 -15.52
C ALA A 95 -21.52 20.44 -15.57
N LEU A 96 -22.34 19.43 -15.90
CA LEU A 96 -21.91 18.06 -16.13
C LEU A 96 -20.80 17.96 -17.19
N GLU A 97 -21.03 18.53 -18.39
CA GLU A 97 -20.01 18.53 -19.44
C GLU A 97 -18.76 19.31 -19.02
N THR A 98 -18.94 20.41 -18.30
CA THR A 98 -17.83 21.24 -17.83
C THR A 98 -16.91 20.46 -16.87
N VAL A 99 -17.44 19.74 -15.87
CA VAL A 99 -16.60 18.99 -14.92
C VAL A 99 -15.92 17.77 -15.54
N LEU A 100 -16.46 17.24 -16.64
CA LEU A 100 -15.89 16.11 -17.37
C LEU A 100 -14.86 16.51 -18.44
N THR A 101 -14.89 17.76 -18.93
CA THR A 101 -14.05 18.19 -20.07
C THR A 101 -13.07 19.30 -19.75
N VAL A 102 -13.20 19.97 -18.60
CA VAL A 102 -12.33 21.08 -18.19
C VAL A 102 -11.55 20.70 -16.95
N LEU A 103 -10.22 20.77 -17.02
CA LEU A 103 -9.35 20.60 -15.86
C LEU A 103 -9.57 21.74 -14.86
N HIS A 104 -9.47 21.43 -13.58
CA HIS A 104 -9.68 22.38 -12.48
C HIS A 104 -11.09 23.02 -12.50
N ALA A 105 -12.09 22.25 -12.91
CA ALA A 105 -13.49 22.60 -12.82
C ALA A 105 -14.18 21.70 -11.78
N GLY A 106 -14.90 22.29 -10.83
CA GLY A 106 -15.63 21.51 -9.81
C GLY A 106 -16.22 22.39 -8.72
N GLY A 107 -17.21 21.85 -8.00
CA GLY A 107 -17.90 22.53 -6.91
C GLY A 107 -17.14 22.55 -5.57
N LYS A 108 -15.90 22.04 -5.55
CA LYS A 108 -15.07 21.86 -4.34
C LYS A 108 -14.08 23.02 -4.11
N PHE A 109 -14.00 24.00 -5.01
CA PHE A 109 -13.11 25.16 -4.91
C PHE A 109 -13.67 26.34 -4.12
N GLY A 110 -14.89 26.27 -3.60
CA GLY A 110 -15.53 27.37 -2.89
C GLY A 110 -16.35 26.88 -1.70
N ALA A 111 -16.57 27.79 -0.74
CA ALA A 111 -17.25 27.52 0.54
C ALA A 111 -18.73 27.09 0.43
N GLY A 112 -19.28 26.89 -0.77
CA GLY A 112 -20.72 26.72 -0.95
C GLY A 112 -21.26 25.30 -1.07
N GLY A 113 -20.41 24.29 -1.33
CA GLY A 113 -20.90 22.94 -1.64
C GLY A 113 -20.40 21.83 -0.74
N TYR A 114 -19.14 21.89 -0.31
CA TYR A 114 -18.48 20.89 0.52
C TYR A 114 -17.61 21.58 1.57
N LYS A 115 -17.83 21.25 2.84
CA LYS A 115 -16.96 21.75 3.93
C LYS A 115 -15.62 21.01 3.96
N VAL A 116 -15.66 19.74 3.59
CA VAL A 116 -14.51 18.83 3.54
C VAL A 116 -14.64 17.99 2.29
N SER A 117 -13.57 17.75 1.56
CA SER A 117 -13.55 16.82 0.43
C SER A 117 -12.19 16.15 0.28
N GLY A 118 -12.16 14.93 -0.27
CA GLY A 118 -10.93 14.24 -0.68
C GLY A 118 -10.44 14.72 -2.06
N GLY A 119 -11.37 15.11 -2.93
CA GLY A 119 -11.08 15.64 -4.26
C GLY A 119 -10.69 17.11 -4.26
N LEU A 120 -9.39 17.43 -4.14
CA LEU A 120 -8.89 18.79 -3.97
C LEU A 120 -8.65 19.55 -5.26
N HIS A 121 -8.35 18.84 -6.36
CA HIS A 121 -7.79 19.47 -7.56
C HIS A 121 -8.83 19.70 -8.68
N GLY A 122 -10.05 19.19 -8.54
CA GLY A 122 -11.11 19.30 -9.55
C GLY A 122 -10.70 18.68 -10.90
N VAL A 123 -9.90 17.62 -10.87
CA VAL A 123 -9.41 16.95 -12.09
C VAL A 123 -9.81 15.48 -12.19
N GLY A 124 -10.23 14.83 -11.09
CA GLY A 124 -10.42 13.38 -11.03
C GLY A 124 -11.29 12.83 -12.15
N VAL A 125 -12.55 13.24 -12.23
CA VAL A 125 -13.47 12.71 -13.24
C VAL A 125 -13.10 13.13 -14.67
N SER A 126 -12.49 14.29 -14.87
CA SER A 126 -12.00 14.71 -16.19
C SER A 126 -10.78 13.90 -16.63
N VAL A 127 -9.93 13.46 -15.67
CA VAL A 127 -8.83 12.52 -15.92
C VAL A 127 -9.37 11.14 -16.30
N VAL A 128 -10.38 10.62 -15.58
CA VAL A 128 -11.07 9.37 -15.96
C VAL A 128 -11.60 9.47 -17.39
N ASN A 129 -12.27 10.56 -17.73
CA ASN A 129 -12.80 10.80 -19.08
C ASN A 129 -11.68 10.85 -20.14
N ALA A 130 -10.59 11.53 -19.86
CA ALA A 130 -9.46 11.64 -20.79
C ALA A 130 -8.78 10.27 -21.05
N LEU A 131 -8.69 9.40 -20.03
CA LEU A 131 -7.97 8.14 -20.09
C LEU A 131 -8.85 6.92 -20.42
N SER A 132 -10.13 7.14 -20.68
CA SER A 132 -11.09 6.12 -21.08
C SER A 132 -11.36 6.14 -22.58
N ALA A 133 -11.60 4.97 -23.17
CA ALA A 133 -12.07 4.86 -24.54
C ALA A 133 -13.45 5.50 -24.69
N TRP A 134 -14.31 5.28 -23.69
CA TRP A 134 -15.59 5.98 -23.55
C TRP A 134 -15.98 6.10 -22.08
N VAL A 135 -16.80 7.12 -21.80
CA VAL A 135 -17.45 7.35 -20.49
C VAL A 135 -18.92 7.66 -20.74
N GLU A 136 -19.78 7.05 -19.96
CA GLU A 136 -21.21 7.34 -19.90
C GLU A 136 -21.57 7.84 -18.50
N VAL A 137 -22.24 8.96 -18.43
CA VAL A 137 -22.71 9.55 -17.17
C VAL A 137 -24.21 9.68 -17.21
N THR A 138 -24.86 9.15 -16.16
CA THR A 138 -26.29 9.33 -15.94
C THR A 138 -26.50 10.02 -14.60
N VAL A 139 -27.19 11.15 -14.61
CA VAL A 139 -27.51 11.93 -13.42
C VAL A 139 -29.01 11.95 -13.21
N HIS A 140 -29.46 11.51 -12.04
CA HIS A 140 -30.85 11.66 -11.60
C HIS A 140 -30.96 12.89 -10.74
N ARG A 141 -31.68 13.90 -11.26
CA ARG A 141 -31.86 15.18 -10.58
C ARG A 141 -33.17 15.83 -11.04
N GLN A 142 -33.89 16.50 -10.10
CA GLN A 142 -35.12 17.26 -10.42
C GLN A 142 -36.16 16.43 -11.20
N SER A 143 -36.36 15.16 -10.82
CA SER A 143 -37.28 14.23 -11.46
C SER A 143 -36.96 13.89 -12.93
N HIS A 144 -35.74 14.15 -13.38
CA HIS A 144 -35.25 13.79 -14.70
C HIS A 144 -33.99 12.92 -14.59
N ALA A 145 -33.80 12.06 -15.59
CA ALA A 145 -32.54 11.37 -15.86
C ALA A 145 -31.84 12.12 -16.99
N HIS A 146 -30.65 12.58 -16.70
CA HIS A 146 -29.78 13.27 -17.68
C HIS A 146 -28.67 12.33 -18.08
N HIS A 147 -28.45 12.14 -19.38
CA HIS A 147 -27.44 11.22 -19.89
C HIS A 147 -26.52 11.93 -20.87
N GLN A 148 -25.22 11.67 -20.77
CA GLN A 148 -24.22 12.14 -21.75
C GLN A 148 -23.10 11.12 -21.90
N ARG A 149 -22.65 10.93 -23.15
CA ARG A 149 -21.54 10.04 -23.51
C ARG A 149 -20.34 10.85 -23.99
N PHE A 150 -19.17 10.33 -23.67
CA PHE A 150 -17.87 10.91 -24.05
C PHE A 150 -16.98 9.82 -24.65
N GLU A 151 -16.14 10.17 -25.60
CA GLU A 151 -15.11 9.30 -26.15
C GLU A 151 -13.75 10.01 -26.07
N ARG A 152 -12.80 9.38 -25.37
CA ARG A 152 -11.45 9.92 -25.15
C ARG A 152 -11.43 11.40 -24.72
N GLY A 153 -12.32 11.76 -23.82
CA GLY A 153 -12.43 13.10 -23.28
C GLY A 153 -13.30 14.07 -24.08
N VAL A 154 -13.84 13.65 -25.23
CA VAL A 154 -14.66 14.50 -26.10
C VAL A 154 -16.14 14.10 -25.97
N PRO A 155 -17.07 15.07 -25.76
CA PRO A 155 -18.50 14.77 -25.69
C PRO A 155 -19.03 14.29 -27.04
N ILE A 156 -19.82 13.22 -27.02
CA ILE A 156 -20.51 12.67 -28.18
C ILE A 156 -21.98 13.06 -28.05
N GLY A 157 -22.36 14.14 -28.69
CA GLY A 157 -23.70 14.70 -28.59
C GLY A 157 -23.92 15.64 -27.40
N ASN A 158 -25.13 16.17 -27.30
CA ASN A 158 -25.55 17.04 -26.22
C ASN A 158 -26.05 16.25 -25.02
N LEU A 159 -26.15 16.92 -23.87
CA LEU A 159 -26.80 16.34 -22.70
C LEU A 159 -28.28 16.05 -23.01
N GLU A 160 -28.66 14.80 -22.92
CA GLU A 160 -30.04 14.34 -23.12
C GLU A 160 -30.77 14.30 -21.78
N ALA A 161 -32.01 14.77 -21.74
CA ALA A 161 -32.85 14.73 -20.55
C ALA A 161 -34.14 13.96 -20.84
N SER A 162 -34.47 13.02 -19.97
CA SER A 162 -35.72 12.25 -20.02
C SER A 162 -36.40 12.23 -18.63
N PRO A 163 -37.72 12.11 -18.54
CA PRO A 163 -38.37 11.94 -17.25
C PRO A 163 -37.85 10.70 -16.53
N ALA A 164 -37.47 10.86 -15.27
CA ALA A 164 -37.01 9.73 -14.45
C ALA A 164 -38.17 8.77 -14.18
N ALA A 165 -37.92 7.45 -14.26
CA ALA A 165 -38.91 6.44 -13.93
C ALA A 165 -39.34 6.53 -12.44
N ASP A 166 -38.32 6.76 -11.56
CA ASP A 166 -38.54 7.14 -10.16
C ASP A 166 -38.20 8.64 -10.00
N LYS A 167 -39.24 9.44 -9.76
CA LYS A 167 -39.11 10.89 -9.59
C LYS A 167 -38.41 11.31 -8.29
N ALA A 168 -38.36 10.40 -7.31
CA ALA A 168 -37.67 10.64 -6.03
C ALA A 168 -36.17 10.33 -6.09
N ARG A 169 -35.76 9.53 -7.09
CA ARG A 169 -34.35 9.12 -7.25
C ARG A 169 -33.46 10.32 -7.55
N THR A 170 -32.39 10.44 -6.78
CA THR A 170 -31.26 11.34 -7.06
C THR A 170 -29.96 10.55 -7.11
N GLY A 171 -28.89 11.12 -7.65
CA GLY A 171 -27.58 10.51 -7.66
C GLY A 171 -26.88 10.59 -9.00
N THR A 172 -25.65 10.10 -9.04
CA THR A 172 -24.83 10.05 -10.25
C THR A 172 -24.37 8.61 -10.50
N MET A 173 -24.41 8.18 -11.74
CA MET A 173 -23.76 6.97 -12.22
C MET A 173 -22.74 7.33 -13.27
N VAL A 174 -21.50 6.90 -13.09
CA VAL A 174 -20.41 7.03 -14.07
C VAL A 174 -19.96 5.63 -14.45
N ARG A 175 -20.08 5.28 -15.73
CA ARG A 175 -19.55 4.04 -16.31
C ARG A 175 -18.47 4.39 -17.32
N PHE A 176 -17.35 3.69 -17.28
CA PHE A 176 -16.21 3.98 -18.15
C PHE A 176 -15.45 2.72 -18.57
N LEU A 177 -14.89 2.75 -19.77
CA LEU A 177 -13.99 1.71 -20.29
C LEU A 177 -12.61 2.33 -20.44
N PRO A 178 -11.58 1.87 -19.71
CA PRO A 178 -10.22 2.37 -19.87
C PRO A 178 -9.70 2.21 -21.31
N ASP A 179 -8.87 3.17 -21.78
CA ASP A 179 -8.36 3.16 -23.14
C ASP A 179 -7.09 2.31 -23.26
N LEU A 180 -7.13 1.22 -24.04
CA LEU A 180 -5.98 0.37 -24.35
C LEU A 180 -4.81 1.10 -25.02
N GLN A 181 -5.04 2.30 -25.61
CA GLN A 181 -3.96 3.14 -26.11
C GLN A 181 -3.11 3.74 -24.98
N ILE A 182 -3.67 3.84 -23.78
CA ILE A 182 -3.00 4.36 -22.58
C ILE A 182 -2.51 3.18 -21.71
N PHE A 183 -3.38 2.21 -21.44
CA PHE A 183 -3.12 1.04 -20.59
C PHE A 183 -2.68 -0.15 -21.45
N THR A 184 -1.48 -0.04 -22.03
CA THR A 184 -0.94 -1.05 -22.98
C THR A 184 -0.67 -2.41 -22.34
N GLY A 185 -0.57 -2.49 -21.00
CA GLY A 185 -0.41 -3.73 -20.23
C GLY A 185 -1.72 -4.49 -19.99
N GLY A 186 -2.86 -3.95 -20.41
CA GLY A 186 -4.20 -4.51 -20.19
C GLY A 186 -5.11 -3.60 -19.35
N ILE A 187 -6.40 -3.90 -19.36
CA ILE A 187 -7.46 -3.16 -18.64
C ILE A 187 -8.21 -4.07 -17.66
N GLU A 188 -7.57 -5.11 -17.16
CA GLU A 188 -8.17 -6.00 -16.18
C GLU A 188 -8.06 -5.41 -14.78
N PHE A 189 -9.23 -5.15 -14.16
CA PHE A 189 -9.31 -4.73 -12.78
C PHE A 189 -9.09 -5.92 -11.84
N ASP A 190 -8.21 -5.76 -10.86
CA ASP A 190 -8.04 -6.72 -9.78
C ASP A 190 -9.11 -6.52 -8.70
N TYR A 191 -9.88 -7.58 -8.44
CA TYR A 191 -11.00 -7.54 -7.48
C TYR A 191 -10.51 -7.27 -6.05
N HIS A 192 -9.46 -7.97 -5.62
CA HIS A 192 -8.98 -7.88 -4.24
C HIS A 192 -8.41 -6.49 -3.91
N THR A 193 -7.70 -5.89 -4.86
CA THR A 193 -7.18 -4.52 -4.75
C THR A 193 -8.31 -3.51 -4.56
N LEU A 194 -9.38 -3.61 -5.36
CA LEU A 194 -10.53 -2.71 -5.24
C LEU A 194 -11.34 -2.99 -3.96
N SER A 195 -11.58 -4.26 -3.63
CA SER A 195 -12.29 -4.70 -2.42
C SER A 195 -11.66 -4.13 -1.15
N GLY A 196 -10.32 -4.23 -1.01
CA GLY A 196 -9.59 -3.67 0.12
C GLY A 196 -9.84 -2.16 0.29
N ARG A 197 -9.76 -1.39 -0.79
CA ARG A 197 -9.99 0.07 -0.74
C ARG A 197 -11.44 0.44 -0.45
N LEU A 198 -12.40 -0.27 -1.02
CA LEU A 198 -13.83 -0.02 -0.78
C LEU A 198 -14.22 -0.32 0.66
N ARG A 199 -13.71 -1.42 1.23
CA ARG A 199 -13.88 -1.78 2.65
C ARG A 199 -13.27 -0.71 3.57
N GLU A 200 -12.07 -0.22 3.28
CA GLU A 200 -11.43 0.87 4.02
C GLU A 200 -12.29 2.13 4.02
N LEU A 201 -12.82 2.53 2.85
CA LEU A 201 -13.70 3.69 2.73
C LEU A 201 -15.01 3.52 3.51
N ALA A 202 -15.57 2.32 3.56
CA ALA A 202 -16.78 2.04 4.36
C ALA A 202 -16.50 2.19 5.88
N TYR A 203 -15.33 1.75 6.36
CA TYR A 203 -14.93 1.97 7.75
C TYR A 203 -14.70 3.45 8.08
N LEU A 204 -14.12 4.22 7.16
CA LEU A 204 -13.87 5.65 7.35
C LEU A 204 -15.13 6.52 7.31
N ASN A 205 -16.21 6.00 6.72
CA ASN A 205 -17.48 6.69 6.58
C ASN A 205 -18.62 5.85 7.19
N GLY A 206 -18.62 5.75 8.53
CA GLY A 206 -19.58 4.94 9.26
C GLY A 206 -21.04 5.21 8.83
N GLY A 207 -21.81 4.15 8.61
CA GLY A 207 -23.18 4.20 8.14
C GLY A 207 -23.34 4.27 6.60
N VAL A 208 -22.28 4.47 5.83
CA VAL A 208 -22.32 4.39 4.37
C VAL A 208 -22.27 2.93 3.92
N ARG A 209 -23.21 2.53 3.05
CA ARG A 209 -23.30 1.20 2.46
C ARG A 209 -22.57 1.20 1.11
N ILE A 210 -21.51 0.41 0.96
CA ILE A 210 -20.79 0.23 -0.29
C ILE A 210 -21.06 -1.20 -0.79
N VAL A 211 -21.65 -1.34 -1.97
CA VAL A 211 -21.88 -2.62 -2.65
C VAL A 211 -20.83 -2.77 -3.74
N PHE A 212 -20.07 -3.85 -3.69
CA PHE A 212 -19.09 -4.17 -4.74
C PHE A 212 -19.50 -5.46 -5.44
N ARG A 213 -19.70 -5.38 -6.75
CA ARG A 213 -20.19 -6.48 -7.58
C ARG A 213 -19.24 -6.75 -8.74
N ASP A 214 -18.87 -8.00 -8.91
CA ASP A 214 -18.10 -8.48 -10.07
C ASP A 214 -19.00 -9.34 -10.97
N GLU A 215 -19.37 -8.79 -12.13
CA GLU A 215 -20.24 -9.45 -13.11
C GLU A 215 -19.44 -10.23 -14.17
N ARG A 216 -18.11 -10.22 -14.10
CA ARG A 216 -17.25 -10.94 -15.05
C ARG A 216 -17.49 -12.46 -14.93
N GLU A 217 -17.38 -13.16 -16.06
CA GLU A 217 -17.67 -14.62 -16.11
C GLU A 217 -16.80 -15.44 -15.15
N ALA A 218 -15.51 -15.06 -14.99
CA ALA A 218 -14.57 -15.75 -14.12
C ALA A 218 -14.90 -15.61 -12.61
N ALA A 219 -15.68 -14.60 -12.22
CA ALA A 219 -16.04 -14.32 -10.84
C ALA A 219 -17.43 -14.88 -10.45
N ARG A 220 -18.16 -15.47 -11.42
CA ARG A 220 -19.51 -16.01 -11.17
C ARG A 220 -19.46 -17.29 -10.35
N SER A 221 -20.41 -17.42 -9.44
CA SER A 221 -20.65 -18.67 -8.70
C SER A 221 -21.09 -19.82 -9.64
N ALA A 222 -21.11 -21.04 -9.12
CA ALA A 222 -21.59 -22.21 -9.85
C ALA A 222 -23.04 -22.06 -10.34
N ASP A 223 -23.86 -21.25 -9.65
CA ASP A 223 -25.26 -20.95 -10.01
C ASP A 223 -25.38 -19.78 -11.01
N GLY A 224 -24.25 -19.20 -11.44
CA GLY A 224 -24.19 -18.10 -12.41
C GLY A 224 -24.41 -16.70 -11.81
N GLU A 225 -24.56 -16.59 -10.49
CA GLU A 225 -24.70 -15.31 -9.82
C GLU A 225 -23.37 -14.55 -9.77
N PRO A 226 -23.37 -13.21 -9.90
CA PRO A 226 -22.18 -12.40 -9.77
C PRO A 226 -21.63 -12.47 -8.35
N HIS A 227 -20.32 -12.32 -8.20
CA HIS A 227 -19.72 -12.16 -6.89
C HIS A 227 -20.03 -10.77 -6.34
N GLU A 228 -20.65 -10.71 -5.16
CA GLU A 228 -21.06 -9.46 -4.52
C GLU A 228 -20.62 -9.43 -3.06
N GLU A 229 -19.98 -8.34 -2.66
CA GLU A 229 -19.67 -8.02 -1.27
C GLU A 229 -20.31 -6.70 -0.86
N ILE A 230 -20.80 -6.64 0.37
CA ILE A 230 -21.43 -5.46 0.95
C ILE A 230 -20.61 -5.01 2.15
N TYR A 231 -20.12 -3.79 2.11
CA TYR A 231 -19.39 -3.15 3.21
C TYR A 231 -20.28 -2.11 3.86
N HIS A 232 -20.67 -2.34 5.11
CA HIS A 232 -21.51 -1.44 5.88
C HIS A 232 -21.16 -1.56 7.36
N TYR A 233 -20.58 -0.49 7.94
CA TYR A 233 -20.03 -0.49 9.28
C TYR A 233 -20.56 0.71 10.06
N GLU A 234 -21.55 0.49 10.93
CA GLU A 234 -22.15 1.53 11.77
C GLU A 234 -21.16 2.13 12.78
N GLY A 235 -20.26 1.31 13.32
CA GLY A 235 -19.26 1.72 14.27
C GLY A 235 -18.03 2.40 13.64
N GLY A 236 -17.96 2.48 12.32
CA GLY A 236 -16.90 3.18 11.61
C GLY A 236 -15.49 2.69 11.96
N ILE A 237 -14.59 3.60 12.29
CA ILE A 237 -13.19 3.26 12.60
C ILE A 237 -13.01 2.40 13.87
N ARG A 238 -14.00 2.32 14.76
CA ARG A 238 -13.97 1.35 15.86
C ARG A 238 -14.04 -0.08 15.35
N GLU A 239 -14.95 -0.34 14.41
CA GLU A 239 -15.04 -1.66 13.78
C GLU A 239 -13.79 -1.96 12.93
N TYR A 240 -13.16 -0.92 12.39
CA TYR A 240 -11.91 -1.08 11.68
C TYR A 240 -10.78 -1.58 12.59
N VAL A 241 -10.64 -0.99 13.78
CA VAL A 241 -9.68 -1.47 14.81
C VAL A 241 -10.04 -2.88 15.27
N ALA A 242 -11.34 -3.17 15.48
CA ALA A 242 -11.80 -4.52 15.83
C ALA A 242 -11.43 -5.55 14.74
N TYR A 243 -11.63 -5.20 13.47
CA TYR A 243 -11.23 -6.02 12.34
C TYR A 243 -9.72 -6.28 12.31
N MET A 244 -8.88 -5.25 12.51
CA MET A 244 -7.43 -5.38 12.55
C MET A 244 -6.95 -6.22 13.73
N ASN A 245 -7.72 -6.30 14.81
CA ASN A 245 -7.38 -7.05 16.02
C ASN A 245 -8.15 -8.38 16.16
N ALA A 246 -8.92 -8.79 15.15
CA ALA A 246 -9.75 -10.00 15.21
C ALA A 246 -8.95 -11.25 15.63
N GLU A 247 -7.71 -11.35 15.17
CA GLU A 247 -6.82 -12.50 15.43
C GLU A 247 -5.79 -12.22 16.54
N LYS A 248 -5.84 -11.05 17.18
CA LYS A 248 -4.94 -10.67 18.28
C LYS A 248 -5.62 -10.86 19.65
N ASP A 249 -4.85 -10.76 20.71
CA ASP A 249 -5.35 -10.79 22.09
C ASP A 249 -5.41 -9.35 22.64
N PRO A 250 -6.60 -8.72 22.71
CA PRO A 250 -6.73 -7.37 23.21
C PRO A 250 -6.29 -7.28 24.68
N LEU A 251 -5.50 -6.28 25.01
CA LEU A 251 -5.08 -5.98 26.39
C LEU A 251 -6.24 -5.46 27.25
N HIS A 252 -7.23 -4.84 26.61
CA HIS A 252 -8.46 -4.33 27.22
C HIS A 252 -9.64 -4.53 26.25
N ALA A 253 -10.82 -4.80 26.78
CA ALA A 253 -11.99 -5.21 25.98
C ALA A 253 -12.53 -4.08 25.09
N GLU A 254 -12.59 -2.85 25.61
CA GLU A 254 -13.16 -1.72 24.89
C GLU A 254 -12.12 -1.03 24.01
N ILE A 255 -12.52 -0.64 22.80
CA ILE A 255 -11.74 0.21 21.92
C ILE A 255 -11.90 1.65 22.38
N ILE A 256 -10.81 2.32 22.72
CA ILE A 256 -10.79 3.73 23.09
C ILE A 256 -11.14 4.54 21.86
N TYR A 257 -12.22 5.32 21.94
CA TYR A 257 -12.71 6.09 20.80
C TYR A 257 -12.81 7.58 21.13
N VAL A 258 -12.32 8.37 20.22
CA VAL A 258 -12.33 9.84 20.28
C VAL A 258 -12.96 10.36 19.00
N ASN A 259 -13.95 11.25 19.13
CA ASN A 259 -14.51 12.01 18.02
C ASN A 259 -14.84 13.41 18.53
N ALA A 260 -14.16 14.41 17.99
CA ALA A 260 -14.43 15.81 18.31
C ALA A 260 -13.95 16.73 17.18
N GLU A 261 -14.55 17.93 17.12
CA GLU A 261 -14.17 18.99 16.20
C GLU A 261 -13.49 20.14 16.96
N LYS A 262 -12.39 20.63 16.42
CA LYS A 262 -11.70 21.81 16.92
C LYS A 262 -11.15 22.61 15.75
N ASP A 263 -11.36 23.93 15.77
CA ASP A 263 -10.89 24.86 14.72
C ASP A 263 -11.30 24.39 13.29
N SER A 264 -12.54 23.90 13.15
CA SER A 264 -13.12 23.33 11.93
C SER A 264 -12.45 22.03 11.42
N VAL A 265 -11.50 21.46 12.17
CA VAL A 265 -10.91 20.16 11.90
C VAL A 265 -11.62 19.11 12.75
N GLN A 266 -12.23 18.12 12.12
CA GLN A 266 -12.76 16.96 12.80
C GLN A 266 -11.65 15.95 13.02
N VAL A 267 -11.50 15.47 14.26
CA VAL A 267 -10.52 14.44 14.64
C VAL A 267 -11.27 13.22 15.15
N GLU A 268 -11.06 12.09 14.51
CA GLU A 268 -11.61 10.81 14.89
C GLU A 268 -10.48 9.81 15.10
N ALA A 269 -10.40 9.17 16.27
CA ALA A 269 -9.36 8.19 16.59
C ALA A 269 -9.94 6.98 17.31
N ALA A 270 -9.50 5.80 16.93
CA ALA A 270 -9.80 4.54 17.61
C ALA A 270 -8.49 3.84 17.97
N LEU A 271 -8.36 3.39 19.22
CA LEU A 271 -7.11 2.91 19.81
C LEU A 271 -7.38 1.64 20.64
N GLN A 272 -6.56 0.60 20.44
CA GLN A 272 -6.57 -0.59 21.31
C GLN A 272 -5.17 -1.20 21.38
N TRP A 273 -4.73 -1.59 22.58
CA TRP A 273 -3.49 -2.35 22.76
C TRP A 273 -3.77 -3.84 22.79
N CYS A 274 -2.84 -4.63 22.25
CA CYS A 274 -2.88 -6.10 22.23
C CYS A 274 -1.68 -6.68 23.00
N VAL A 275 -1.90 -7.83 23.64
CA VAL A 275 -0.87 -8.50 24.46
C VAL A 275 0.21 -9.10 23.59
N ASP A 276 -0.19 -9.79 22.53
CA ASP A 276 0.63 -10.61 21.63
C ASP A 276 1.30 -9.84 20.49
N ALA A 277 1.11 -8.53 20.39
CA ALA A 277 1.75 -7.68 19.40
C ALA A 277 2.97 -6.92 19.98
N TYR A 278 4.09 -6.93 19.25
CA TYR A 278 5.38 -6.32 19.61
C TYR A 278 5.75 -5.12 18.74
N SER A 279 4.82 -4.64 17.94
CA SER A 279 4.95 -3.41 17.15
C SER A 279 3.65 -2.63 17.17
N ASP A 280 3.70 -1.36 16.81
CA ASP A 280 2.49 -0.58 16.58
C ASP A 280 1.97 -0.80 15.14
N SER A 281 0.66 -0.66 14.97
CA SER A 281 -0.04 -0.64 13.69
C SER A 281 -0.94 0.59 13.66
N ILE A 282 -0.41 1.70 13.13
CA ILE A 282 -1.10 2.98 13.06
C ILE A 282 -1.46 3.29 11.63
N LEU A 283 -2.77 3.44 11.36
CA LEU A 283 -3.28 3.89 10.08
C LEU A 283 -3.74 5.35 10.19
N GLY A 284 -3.17 6.22 9.34
CA GLY A 284 -3.51 7.63 9.28
C GLY A 284 -4.24 8.00 8.01
N PHE A 285 -5.29 8.83 8.18
CA PHE A 285 -6.10 9.31 7.07
C PHE A 285 -6.34 10.81 7.20
N ALA A 286 -6.30 11.51 6.07
CA ALA A 286 -6.71 12.90 5.94
C ALA A 286 -7.71 13.00 4.79
N ASN A 287 -8.95 13.44 5.09
CA ASN A 287 -10.06 13.50 4.14
C ASN A 287 -10.25 12.16 3.38
N ASN A 288 -10.27 11.05 4.11
CA ASN A 288 -10.36 9.66 3.61
C ASN A 288 -9.14 9.19 2.78
N ILE A 289 -8.12 10.02 2.58
CA ILE A 289 -6.90 9.65 1.87
C ILE A 289 -5.92 9.05 2.86
N ARG A 290 -5.41 7.87 2.56
CA ARG A 290 -4.41 7.21 3.40
C ARG A 290 -3.05 7.90 3.29
N THR A 291 -2.53 8.36 4.42
CA THR A 291 -1.23 9.04 4.51
C THR A 291 -0.15 8.04 4.90
N VAL A 292 0.33 7.27 3.92
CA VAL A 292 1.33 6.20 4.17
C VAL A 292 2.65 6.72 4.71
N ASP A 293 3.06 7.93 4.32
CA ASP A 293 4.26 8.59 4.84
C ASP A 293 4.00 9.41 6.11
N GLY A 294 2.81 9.24 6.72
CA GLY A 294 2.41 9.93 7.95
C GLY A 294 2.01 11.39 7.72
N GLY A 295 2.54 12.27 8.54
CA GLY A 295 2.26 13.70 8.52
C GLY A 295 1.91 14.25 9.90
N THR A 296 1.56 15.52 9.95
CA THR A 296 1.37 16.29 11.18
C THR A 296 0.33 15.68 12.13
N HIS A 297 -0.74 15.07 11.61
CA HIS A 297 -1.77 14.39 12.40
C HIS A 297 -1.21 13.15 13.12
N ILE A 298 -0.41 12.32 12.44
CA ILE A 298 0.24 11.13 13.04
C ILE A 298 1.31 11.56 14.06
N GLU A 299 2.07 12.61 13.77
CA GLU A 299 3.02 13.20 14.73
C GLU A 299 2.31 13.70 15.98
N GLY A 300 1.15 14.35 15.83
CA GLY A 300 0.29 14.77 16.94
C GLY A 300 -0.15 13.60 17.79
N LEU A 301 -0.66 12.52 17.17
CA LEU A 301 -1.06 11.30 17.87
C LEU A 301 0.12 10.67 18.63
N LYS A 302 1.26 10.44 17.99
CA LYS A 302 2.45 9.86 18.63
C LYS A 302 2.93 10.72 19.80
N THR A 303 2.89 12.03 19.67
CA THR A 303 3.30 12.99 20.71
C THR A 303 2.35 12.94 21.91
N VAL A 304 1.04 13.00 21.68
CA VAL A 304 0.05 13.01 22.77
C VAL A 304 0.02 11.69 23.53
N LEU A 305 0.11 10.55 22.84
CA LEU A 305 0.19 9.24 23.50
C LEU A 305 1.40 9.18 24.44
N THR A 306 2.57 9.60 23.95
CA THR A 306 3.80 9.60 24.74
C THR A 306 3.70 10.52 25.96
N ARG A 307 3.18 11.73 25.78
CA ARG A 307 3.03 12.71 26.85
C ARG A 307 2.03 12.25 27.90
N THR A 308 0.84 11.83 27.47
CA THR A 308 -0.27 11.45 28.35
C THR A 308 0.08 10.23 29.20
N LEU A 309 0.58 9.15 28.58
CA LEU A 309 0.92 7.92 29.29
C LEU A 309 2.11 8.11 30.26
N ASN A 310 3.10 8.92 29.92
CA ASN A 310 4.16 9.28 30.87
C ASN A 310 3.64 10.09 32.06
N ALA A 311 2.70 11.02 31.85
CA ALA A 311 2.06 11.75 32.93
C ALA A 311 1.30 10.79 33.87
N PHE A 312 0.55 9.85 33.35
CA PHE A 312 -0.13 8.82 34.13
C PHE A 312 0.85 7.89 34.85
N ALA A 313 1.96 7.48 34.21
CA ALA A 313 2.98 6.64 34.86
C ALA A 313 3.56 7.30 36.11
N LYS A 314 3.80 8.60 36.06
CA LYS A 314 4.23 9.41 37.23
C LYS A 314 3.11 9.54 38.28
N LYS A 315 1.89 9.93 37.86
CA LYS A 315 0.72 10.12 38.75
C LYS A 315 0.38 8.85 39.53
N ARG A 316 0.55 7.68 38.91
CA ARG A 316 0.27 6.36 39.52
C ARG A 316 1.48 5.73 40.23
N GLY A 317 2.62 6.42 40.30
CA GLY A 317 3.82 5.93 40.98
C GLY A 317 4.49 4.73 40.31
N LYS A 318 4.12 4.39 39.04
CA LYS A 318 4.74 3.29 38.27
C LYS A 318 6.16 3.67 37.79
N ARG A 319 6.47 4.98 37.69
CA ARG A 319 7.81 5.51 37.37
C ARG A 319 8.11 6.73 38.24
N LYS A 320 9.38 6.78 38.71
CA LYS A 320 9.89 7.96 39.45
C LYS A 320 10.51 8.95 38.46
N GLU A 321 10.62 10.22 38.83
CA GLU A 321 11.28 11.22 37.98
C GLU A 321 12.72 10.84 37.60
N ALA A 322 13.45 10.20 38.54
CA ALA A 322 14.81 9.72 38.32
C ALA A 322 14.94 8.60 37.24
N ASP A 323 13.86 7.87 36.99
CA ASP A 323 13.86 6.75 36.02
C ASP A 323 13.75 7.23 34.56
N GLY A 324 13.54 8.53 34.31
CA GLY A 324 13.28 9.09 33.00
C GLY A 324 11.91 8.71 32.41
N ASN A 325 11.57 9.28 31.28
CA ASN A 325 10.33 8.97 30.56
C ASN A 325 10.45 7.68 29.74
N LEU A 326 9.31 6.99 29.58
CA LEU A 326 9.19 5.92 28.59
C LEU A 326 9.28 6.51 27.17
N ALA A 327 10.05 5.90 26.31
CA ALA A 327 10.12 6.29 24.89
C ALA A 327 8.78 6.03 24.19
N GLY A 328 8.47 6.83 23.18
CA GLY A 328 7.20 6.71 22.46
C GLY A 328 6.97 5.33 21.84
N GLU A 329 8.03 4.69 21.34
CA GLU A 329 7.99 3.33 20.81
C GLU A 329 7.58 2.29 21.85
N ASN A 330 8.08 2.39 23.09
CA ASN A 330 7.70 1.46 24.16
C ASN A 330 6.22 1.64 24.57
N ILE A 331 5.73 2.87 24.53
CA ILE A 331 4.34 3.20 24.81
C ILE A 331 3.40 2.65 23.74
N ARG A 332 3.84 2.67 22.50
CA ARG A 332 3.05 2.21 21.35
C ARG A 332 3.20 0.72 21.05
N GLU A 333 4.08 0.01 21.74
CA GLU A 333 4.20 -1.45 21.54
C GLU A 333 2.84 -2.13 21.77
N GLY A 334 2.40 -2.87 20.77
CA GLY A 334 1.10 -3.56 20.76
C GLY A 334 -0.10 -2.68 20.42
N LEU A 335 0.10 -1.40 20.12
CA LEU A 335 -0.98 -0.48 19.75
C LEU A 335 -1.47 -0.74 18.33
N THR A 336 -2.77 -0.95 18.19
CA THR A 336 -3.50 -0.79 16.92
C THR A 336 -4.30 0.52 17.00
N ALA A 337 -4.10 1.39 16.02
CA ALA A 337 -4.75 2.70 15.98
C ALA A 337 -5.18 3.08 14.57
N VAL A 338 -6.37 3.68 14.47
CA VAL A 338 -6.84 4.36 13.27
C VAL A 338 -7.10 5.81 13.62
N LEU A 339 -6.47 6.73 12.90
CA LEU A 339 -6.67 8.18 13.04
C LEU A 339 -7.16 8.73 11.71
N SER A 340 -8.35 9.34 11.74
CA SER A 340 -8.93 10.07 10.61
C SER A 340 -9.10 11.53 10.96
N VAL A 341 -8.55 12.43 10.15
CA VAL A 341 -8.78 13.86 10.27
C VAL A 341 -9.51 14.37 9.04
N LYS A 342 -10.51 15.23 9.25
CA LYS A 342 -11.21 15.94 8.17
C LYS A 342 -10.84 17.42 8.26
N VAL A 343 -10.06 17.87 7.28
CA VAL A 343 -9.46 19.20 7.20
C VAL A 343 -10.10 19.97 6.05
N PRO A 344 -10.60 21.21 6.25
CA PRO A 344 -11.22 21.97 5.18
C PRO A 344 -10.28 22.21 3.98
N ASP A 345 -9.05 22.64 4.25
CA ASP A 345 -8.02 22.93 3.26
C ASP A 345 -6.77 22.09 3.53
N PRO A 346 -6.74 20.79 3.13
CA PRO A 346 -5.60 19.95 3.42
C PRO A 346 -4.43 20.22 2.46
N GLU A 347 -3.25 20.36 3.05
CA GLU A 347 -1.98 20.49 2.35
C GLU A 347 -1.23 19.15 2.39
N PHE A 348 -0.91 18.60 1.22
CA PHE A 348 -0.16 17.36 1.11
C PHE A 348 1.22 17.58 0.52
N GLU A 349 2.21 16.84 1.01
CA GLU A 349 3.51 16.79 0.35
C GLU A 349 3.41 15.95 -0.94
N GLY A 350 3.42 16.64 -2.09
CA GLY A 350 3.40 16.00 -3.40
C GLY A 350 2.03 15.56 -3.92
N GLN A 351 2.00 15.18 -5.21
CA GLN A 351 0.78 14.82 -5.94
C GLN A 351 0.15 13.49 -5.44
N THR A 352 0.94 12.59 -4.89
CA THR A 352 0.47 11.29 -4.39
C THR A 352 -0.25 11.36 -3.05
N LYS A 353 -0.28 12.55 -2.41
CA LYS A 353 -1.00 12.84 -1.16
C LYS A 353 -0.63 11.91 0.01
N THR A 354 0.59 11.40 0.03
CA THR A 354 1.02 10.38 1.01
C THR A 354 1.34 10.93 2.39
N LYS A 355 1.52 12.26 2.53
CA LYS A 355 1.87 12.92 3.79
C LYS A 355 1.11 14.23 3.96
N LEU A 356 0.47 14.42 5.11
CA LEU A 356 -0.22 15.67 5.46
C LEU A 356 0.77 16.69 6.01
N GLY A 357 0.75 17.91 5.43
CA GLY A 357 1.67 19.01 5.74
C GLY A 357 1.14 20.07 6.71
N ASN A 358 -0.20 20.22 6.86
CA ASN A 358 -0.83 21.23 7.70
C ASN A 358 -0.25 21.26 9.12
N THR A 359 0.51 22.31 9.47
CA THR A 359 1.23 22.39 10.74
C THR A 359 0.33 22.51 11.96
N GLU A 360 -0.84 23.17 11.84
CA GLU A 360 -1.84 23.36 12.89
C GLU A 360 -2.51 22.05 13.31
N VAL A 361 -2.67 21.10 12.39
CA VAL A 361 -3.34 19.82 12.64
C VAL A 361 -2.63 19.01 13.72
N ARG A 362 -1.29 19.11 13.83
CA ARG A 362 -0.52 18.46 14.90
C ARG A 362 -1.00 18.91 16.28
N GLY A 363 -1.16 20.21 16.49
CA GLY A 363 -1.63 20.78 17.76
C GLY A 363 -3.09 20.47 18.06
N ILE A 364 -3.92 20.44 17.02
CA ILE A 364 -5.35 20.09 17.13
C ILE A 364 -5.51 18.63 17.59
N VAL A 365 -4.84 17.68 16.92
CA VAL A 365 -4.86 16.26 17.28
C VAL A 365 -4.30 16.06 18.70
N ASP A 366 -3.18 16.69 19.04
CA ASP A 366 -2.58 16.63 20.38
C ASP A 366 -3.55 17.10 21.47
N SER A 367 -4.29 18.17 21.22
CA SER A 367 -5.28 18.71 22.15
C SER A 367 -6.51 17.81 22.29
N VAL A 368 -7.15 17.47 21.16
CA VAL A 368 -8.42 16.72 21.14
C VAL A 368 -8.22 15.31 21.69
N VAL A 369 -7.23 14.59 21.18
CA VAL A 369 -6.96 13.22 21.64
C VAL A 369 -6.45 13.23 23.09
N GLY A 370 -5.63 14.22 23.47
CA GLY A 370 -5.08 14.32 24.82
C GLY A 370 -6.14 14.52 25.88
N GLU A 371 -7.12 15.39 25.63
CA GLU A 371 -8.25 15.63 26.51
C GLU A 371 -9.10 14.37 26.68
N LYS A 372 -9.57 13.81 25.59
CA LYS A 372 -10.48 12.65 25.59
C LYS A 372 -9.83 11.37 26.08
N LEU A 373 -8.58 11.13 25.72
CA LEU A 373 -7.81 10.00 26.21
C LEU A 373 -7.57 10.12 27.74
N SER A 374 -7.21 11.30 28.21
CA SER A 374 -7.02 11.51 29.66
C SER A 374 -8.30 11.29 30.44
N GLU A 375 -9.43 11.81 29.95
CA GLU A 375 -10.76 11.59 30.52
C GLU A 375 -11.08 10.09 30.60
N TYR A 376 -10.94 9.36 29.48
CA TYR A 376 -11.19 7.92 29.44
C TYR A 376 -10.32 7.13 30.41
N LEU A 377 -9.01 7.42 30.46
CA LEU A 377 -8.07 6.72 31.36
C LEU A 377 -8.27 7.02 32.82
N GLU A 378 -8.78 8.21 33.19
CA GLU A 378 -9.15 8.52 34.58
C GLU A 378 -10.35 7.70 35.04
N PHE A 379 -11.34 7.49 34.16
CA PHE A 379 -12.51 6.64 34.47
C PHE A 379 -12.22 5.14 34.40
N ASN A 380 -11.12 4.73 33.73
CA ASN A 380 -10.76 3.34 33.51
C ASN A 380 -9.37 3.01 34.09
N PRO A 381 -9.20 3.01 35.42
CA PRO A 381 -7.91 2.85 36.08
C PRO A 381 -7.23 1.49 35.81
N SER A 382 -8.00 0.42 35.58
CA SER A 382 -7.47 -0.89 35.24
C SER A 382 -6.84 -0.91 33.82
N VAL A 383 -7.45 -0.20 32.86
CA VAL A 383 -6.94 -0.12 31.49
C VAL A 383 -5.59 0.58 31.46
N ILE A 384 -5.48 1.73 32.14
CA ILE A 384 -4.20 2.46 32.20
C ILE A 384 -3.10 1.61 32.87
N ASP A 385 -3.42 0.86 33.94
CA ASP A 385 -2.43 0.02 34.61
C ASP A 385 -1.90 -1.08 33.68
N LEU A 386 -2.77 -1.73 32.89
CA LEU A 386 -2.38 -2.73 31.91
C LEU A 386 -1.50 -2.13 30.81
N ILE A 387 -1.90 -0.97 30.25
CA ILE A 387 -1.12 -0.29 29.21
C ILE A 387 0.28 0.10 29.74
N LEU A 388 0.34 0.66 30.96
CA LEU A 388 1.62 1.05 31.57
C LEU A 388 2.51 -0.16 31.89
N GLU A 389 1.94 -1.28 32.34
CA GLU A 389 2.70 -2.52 32.57
C GLU A 389 3.32 -3.05 31.28
N LYS A 390 2.55 -3.09 30.17
CA LYS A 390 3.08 -3.48 28.86
C LYS A 390 4.19 -2.51 28.40
N ALA A 391 3.98 -1.21 28.50
CA ALA A 391 4.97 -0.21 28.12
C ALA A 391 6.27 -0.29 28.94
N ILE A 392 6.17 -0.61 30.24
CA ILE A 392 7.34 -0.82 31.11
C ILE A 392 8.06 -2.12 30.74
N GLN A 393 7.34 -3.20 30.41
CA GLN A 393 7.93 -4.45 29.93
C GLN A 393 8.69 -4.22 28.61
N ALA A 394 8.08 -3.49 27.65
CA ALA A 394 8.72 -3.07 26.40
C ALA A 394 9.99 -2.25 26.65
N PHE A 395 9.93 -1.28 27.55
CA PHE A 395 11.11 -0.48 27.94
C PHE A 395 12.22 -1.35 28.50
N ASN A 396 11.91 -2.26 29.43
CA ASN A 396 12.91 -3.16 30.02
C ASN A 396 13.55 -4.10 28.98
N ALA A 397 12.73 -4.60 28.04
CA ALA A 397 13.22 -5.43 26.92
C ALA A 397 14.14 -4.62 25.99
N ALA A 398 13.76 -3.38 25.64
CA ALA A 398 14.58 -2.49 24.80
C ALA A 398 15.91 -2.11 25.48
N GLU A 399 15.89 -1.82 26.79
CA GLU A 399 17.11 -1.55 27.57
C GLU A 399 18.03 -2.78 27.63
N ALA A 400 17.48 -3.97 27.82
CA ALA A 400 18.25 -5.21 27.80
C ALA A 400 18.86 -5.45 26.41
N ALA A 401 18.11 -5.19 25.33
CA ALA A 401 18.58 -5.29 23.95
C ALA A 401 19.70 -4.27 23.67
N ARG A 402 19.54 -3.01 24.14
CA ARG A 402 20.56 -1.96 24.01
C ARG A 402 21.87 -2.34 24.69
N ARG A 403 21.79 -2.85 25.92
CA ARG A 403 22.97 -3.31 26.68
C ARG A 403 23.64 -4.50 26.00
N ALA A 404 22.89 -5.46 25.50
CA ALA A 404 23.44 -6.58 24.76
C ALA A 404 24.18 -6.12 23.49
N ARG A 405 23.59 -5.18 22.73
CA ARG A 405 24.20 -4.57 21.54
C ARG A 405 25.48 -3.81 21.87
N GLU A 406 25.49 -3.06 22.96
CA GLU A 406 26.67 -2.29 23.39
C GLU A 406 27.83 -3.21 23.78
N LEU A 407 27.54 -4.36 24.41
CA LEU A 407 28.53 -5.38 24.72
C LEU A 407 29.11 -6.03 23.44
N VAL A 408 28.27 -6.28 22.43
CA VAL A 408 28.71 -6.80 21.12
C VAL A 408 29.55 -5.74 20.41
N ARG A 409 29.12 -4.47 20.41
CA ARG A 409 29.87 -3.34 19.81
C ARG A 409 31.23 -3.13 20.47
N ARG A 410 31.35 -3.25 21.79
CA ARG A 410 32.63 -3.16 22.50
C ARG A 410 33.56 -4.31 22.14
N LYS A 411 33.01 -5.52 21.86
CA LYS A 411 33.83 -6.64 21.35
C LYS A 411 34.27 -6.44 19.92
N SER A 412 33.44 -5.82 19.05
CA SER A 412 33.76 -5.58 17.63
C SER A 412 34.65 -4.36 17.38
N VAL A 413 34.76 -3.42 18.33
CA VAL A 413 35.71 -2.28 18.23
C VAL A 413 37.17 -2.75 18.32
N LEU A 414 37.39 -3.96 18.83
CA LEU A 414 38.72 -4.61 18.79
C LEU A 414 38.97 -5.38 17.48
N GLU A 415 37.93 -5.61 16.66
CA GLU A 415 38.04 -6.21 15.32
C GLU A 415 37.49 -5.20 14.30
N SER A 416 38.38 -4.64 13.48
CA SER A 416 38.20 -3.49 12.60
C SER A 416 37.30 -3.70 11.38
N SER A 417 36.09 -4.27 11.53
CA SER A 417 35.11 -4.38 10.44
C SER A 417 33.72 -4.10 10.94
N THR A 418 33.14 -3.00 10.51
CA THR A 418 31.75 -2.59 10.82
C THR A 418 30.69 -3.37 10.05
N LEU A 419 31.07 -4.14 9.04
CA LEU A 419 30.17 -4.90 8.17
C LEU A 419 30.20 -6.40 8.47
N PRO A 420 29.09 -7.13 8.25
CA PRO A 420 29.06 -8.59 8.42
C PRO A 420 30.11 -9.26 7.52
N GLY A 421 30.96 -10.14 8.08
CA GLY A 421 32.02 -10.81 7.32
C GLY A 421 31.52 -11.65 6.13
N LYS A 422 30.24 -12.02 6.13
CA LYS A 422 29.60 -12.73 5.02
C LYS A 422 29.07 -11.81 3.91
N LEU A 423 28.97 -10.49 4.13
CA LEU A 423 28.54 -9.55 3.12
C LEU A 423 29.63 -9.37 2.05
N ALA A 424 29.26 -9.65 0.80
CA ALA A 424 30.07 -9.26 -0.35
C ALA A 424 29.53 -7.91 -0.88
N ASP A 425 30.08 -6.81 -0.37
CA ASP A 425 29.64 -5.45 -0.69
C ASP A 425 29.96 -5.03 -2.13
N CYS A 426 29.31 -3.97 -2.62
CA CYS A 426 29.59 -3.33 -3.90
C CYS A 426 30.55 -2.15 -3.75
N SER A 427 31.09 -1.68 -4.87
CA SER A 427 32.06 -0.56 -4.87
C SER A 427 31.40 0.81 -4.83
N SER A 428 30.19 0.94 -5.39
CA SER A 428 29.44 2.21 -5.39
C SER A 428 29.07 2.61 -3.96
N ARG A 429 29.17 3.90 -3.70
CA ARG A 429 28.74 4.54 -2.44
C ARG A 429 27.42 5.28 -2.60
N ASP A 430 26.87 5.32 -3.81
CA ASP A 430 25.58 5.92 -4.08
C ASP A 430 24.46 4.88 -3.84
N PRO A 431 23.60 5.07 -2.81
CA PRO A 431 22.51 4.15 -2.54
C PRO A 431 21.52 4.03 -3.70
N SER A 432 21.35 5.09 -4.50
CA SER A 432 20.38 5.12 -5.62
C SER A 432 20.77 4.18 -6.76
N GLU A 433 22.07 3.97 -6.95
CA GLU A 433 22.61 3.02 -7.93
C GLU A 433 22.79 1.62 -7.34
N SER A 434 22.88 1.51 -6.01
CA SER A 434 23.29 0.28 -5.32
C SER A 434 22.10 -0.61 -4.99
N GLU A 435 22.31 -1.91 -5.11
CA GLU A 435 21.32 -2.93 -4.76
C GLU A 435 21.97 -4.08 -3.99
N ILE A 436 21.21 -4.69 -3.09
CA ILE A 436 21.64 -5.84 -2.31
C ILE A 436 20.72 -7.03 -2.58
N TYR A 437 21.31 -8.19 -2.86
CA TYR A 437 20.62 -9.46 -2.95
C TYR A 437 20.77 -10.21 -1.62
N ILE A 438 19.64 -10.51 -1.00
CA ILE A 438 19.55 -11.39 0.15
C ILE A 438 19.31 -12.79 -0.40
N VAL A 439 20.31 -13.66 -0.30
CA VAL A 439 20.34 -14.94 -1.00
C VAL A 439 20.24 -16.09 -0.02
N GLU A 440 19.43 -17.08 -0.33
CA GLU A 440 19.31 -18.29 0.45
C GLU A 440 20.54 -19.19 0.28
N GLY A 441 21.19 -19.49 1.40
CA GLY A 441 22.31 -20.43 1.49
C GLY A 441 23.65 -19.92 0.93
N ASP A 442 24.71 -20.60 1.36
CA ASP A 442 26.08 -20.25 0.94
C ASP A 442 26.36 -20.69 -0.52
N SER A 443 25.71 -21.73 -1.04
CA SER A 443 25.90 -22.22 -2.42
C SER A 443 25.39 -21.21 -3.45
N ALA A 444 24.11 -20.83 -3.36
CA ALA A 444 23.54 -19.81 -4.25
C ALA A 444 24.22 -18.44 -4.03
N GLY A 445 24.55 -18.10 -2.78
CA GLY A 445 25.34 -16.91 -2.45
C GLY A 445 26.72 -16.90 -3.14
N GLY A 446 27.36 -18.07 -3.29
CA GLY A 446 28.63 -18.24 -4.02
C GLY A 446 28.48 -17.98 -5.52
N SER A 447 27.46 -18.56 -6.16
CA SER A 447 27.13 -18.33 -7.57
C SER A 447 26.78 -16.87 -7.84
N ALA A 448 25.94 -16.26 -6.98
CA ALA A 448 25.55 -14.86 -7.08
C ALA A 448 26.76 -13.92 -6.94
N LYS A 449 27.65 -14.21 -5.98
CA LYS A 449 28.89 -13.44 -5.76
C LYS A 449 29.82 -13.48 -6.95
N GLN A 450 29.88 -14.58 -7.69
CA GLN A 450 30.69 -14.71 -8.90
C GLN A 450 30.03 -14.05 -10.10
N GLY A 451 28.69 -14.16 -10.24
CA GLY A 451 27.93 -13.65 -11.39
C GLY A 451 27.65 -12.15 -11.35
N ARG A 452 27.64 -11.51 -10.19
CA ARG A 452 27.20 -10.12 -9.98
C ARG A 452 28.07 -9.05 -10.68
N ASP A 453 27.52 -7.91 -10.95
CA ASP A 453 28.30 -6.68 -11.18
C ASP A 453 28.76 -6.10 -9.84
N ARG A 454 30.06 -6.21 -9.56
CA ARG A 454 30.66 -5.73 -8.30
C ARG A 454 30.58 -4.22 -8.12
N ARG A 455 30.28 -3.48 -9.14
CA ARG A 455 30.18 -2.01 -9.06
C ARG A 455 29.02 -1.59 -8.19
N PHE A 456 27.83 -2.17 -8.40
CA PHE A 456 26.59 -1.74 -7.76
C PHE A 456 25.79 -2.85 -7.07
N GLN A 457 26.17 -4.13 -7.22
CA GLN A 457 25.47 -5.25 -6.60
C GLN A 457 26.22 -5.81 -5.40
N ALA A 458 25.56 -5.86 -4.25
CA ALA A 458 26.03 -6.52 -3.04
C ALA A 458 25.28 -7.86 -2.83
N ILE A 459 25.95 -8.84 -2.21
CA ILE A 459 25.37 -10.15 -1.89
C ILE A 459 25.47 -10.42 -0.40
N LEU A 460 24.35 -10.75 0.23
CA LEU A 460 24.26 -11.19 1.61
C LEU A 460 23.64 -12.60 1.66
N PRO A 461 24.43 -13.65 1.82
CA PRO A 461 23.90 -14.99 2.01
C PRO A 461 23.32 -15.15 3.41
N LEU A 462 22.15 -15.81 3.51
CA LEU A 462 21.51 -16.20 4.76
C LEU A 462 21.73 -17.69 5.00
N ARG A 463 22.07 -18.05 6.23
CA ARG A 463 22.28 -19.46 6.62
C ARG A 463 21.02 -20.02 7.29
N GLY A 464 20.17 -20.60 6.48
CA GLY A 464 18.91 -21.21 6.94
C GLY A 464 17.81 -20.20 7.24
N LYS A 465 16.77 -20.65 7.92
CA LYS A 465 15.58 -19.87 8.26
C LYS A 465 15.92 -18.80 9.30
N ILE A 466 15.59 -17.55 9.01
CA ILE A 466 15.75 -16.46 9.97
C ILE A 466 14.71 -16.54 11.09
N LEU A 467 14.94 -15.81 12.17
CA LEU A 467 14.01 -15.73 13.30
C LEU A 467 12.67 -15.12 12.85
N ASN A 468 11.57 -15.76 13.22
CA ASN A 468 10.24 -15.21 13.04
C ASN A 468 10.00 -14.08 14.05
N ILE A 469 10.03 -12.85 13.59
CA ILE A 469 9.91 -11.68 14.47
C ILE A 469 8.46 -11.34 14.84
N GLU A 470 7.46 -11.93 14.18
CA GLU A 470 6.05 -11.72 14.55
C GLU A 470 5.77 -12.15 16.00
N LYS A 471 6.40 -13.23 16.44
CA LYS A 471 6.23 -13.84 17.77
C LYS A 471 7.47 -13.75 18.65
N THR A 472 8.28 -12.72 18.48
CA THR A 472 9.57 -12.62 19.17
C THR A 472 9.78 -11.22 19.72
N ASP A 473 10.17 -11.17 20.99
CA ASP A 473 10.56 -9.91 21.64
C ASP A 473 11.88 -9.34 21.08
N ASP A 474 12.03 -8.02 21.18
CA ASP A 474 13.17 -7.29 20.64
C ASP A 474 14.52 -7.77 21.21
N ALA A 475 14.57 -8.23 22.46
CA ALA A 475 15.82 -8.74 23.06
C ALA A 475 16.34 -10.00 22.34
N LYS A 476 15.45 -10.87 21.86
CA LYS A 476 15.82 -12.05 21.06
C LYS A 476 16.17 -11.67 19.63
N ILE A 477 15.47 -10.68 19.04
CA ILE A 477 15.76 -10.16 17.70
C ILE A 477 17.24 -9.74 17.62
N TYR A 478 17.70 -8.91 18.57
CA TYR A 478 19.08 -8.40 18.59
C TYR A 478 20.14 -9.44 19.01
N LYS A 479 19.75 -10.60 19.52
CA LYS A 479 20.68 -11.72 19.77
C LYS A 479 20.87 -12.64 18.57
N ASN A 480 19.96 -12.58 17.58
CA ASN A 480 20.05 -13.41 16.38
C ASN A 480 21.09 -12.86 15.40
N THR A 481 22.08 -13.68 15.05
CA THR A 481 23.21 -13.26 14.20
C THR A 481 22.80 -12.95 12.76
N GLU A 482 21.79 -13.65 12.21
CA GLU A 482 21.30 -13.42 10.85
C GLU A 482 20.55 -12.07 10.77
N ILE A 483 19.71 -11.78 11.77
CA ILE A 483 18.99 -10.50 11.87
C ILE A 483 19.98 -9.35 12.07
N GLN A 484 21.00 -9.52 12.94
CA GLN A 484 22.04 -8.51 13.11
C GLN A 484 22.78 -8.23 11.79
N ALA A 485 23.07 -9.28 11.02
CA ALA A 485 23.71 -9.14 9.71
C ALA A 485 22.83 -8.34 8.73
N LEU A 486 21.52 -8.59 8.70
CA LEU A 486 20.56 -7.83 7.88
C LEU A 486 20.53 -6.35 8.29
N ILE A 487 20.32 -6.07 9.58
CA ILE A 487 20.25 -4.69 10.11
C ILE A 487 21.55 -3.93 9.78
N THR A 488 22.70 -4.54 10.01
CA THR A 488 24.00 -3.90 9.77
C THR A 488 24.29 -3.71 8.28
N ALA A 489 24.00 -4.72 7.44
CA ALA A 489 24.24 -4.65 6.01
C ALA A 489 23.39 -3.55 5.35
N LEU A 490 22.13 -3.43 5.75
CA LEU A 490 21.18 -2.48 5.18
C LEU A 490 21.34 -1.05 5.75
N GLY A 491 22.02 -0.90 6.89
CA GLY A 491 22.14 0.39 7.57
C GLY A 491 20.87 0.78 8.34
N LEU A 492 20.07 -0.20 8.79
CA LEU A 492 18.83 0.06 9.52
C LEU A 492 19.13 0.49 10.95
N GLY A 493 18.28 1.38 11.48
CA GLY A 493 18.24 1.78 12.87
C GLY A 493 17.71 0.70 13.82
N ILE A 494 17.31 1.10 15.02
CA ILE A 494 16.61 0.26 15.97
C ILE A 494 15.13 0.14 15.52
N LYS A 495 14.49 -1.00 15.80
CA LYS A 495 13.06 -1.18 15.54
C LYS A 495 12.25 -0.09 16.24
N GLY A 496 11.34 0.55 15.51
CA GLY A 496 10.51 1.64 16.03
C GLY A 496 11.12 3.04 15.90
N GLU A 497 12.41 3.19 15.61
CA GLU A 497 12.98 4.48 15.24
C GLU A 497 12.42 4.97 13.90
N ASP A 498 12.27 6.28 13.76
CA ASP A 498 11.83 6.87 12.50
C ASP A 498 12.82 6.51 11.37
N PHE A 499 12.24 6.12 10.24
CA PHE A 499 13.04 5.75 9.07
C PHE A 499 13.77 6.98 8.51
N ASP A 500 15.09 6.90 8.47
CA ASP A 500 15.92 7.90 7.80
C ASP A 500 16.52 7.31 6.51
N GLN A 501 15.96 7.71 5.38
CA GLN A 501 16.40 7.28 4.05
C GLN A 501 17.91 7.55 3.81
N LYS A 502 18.49 8.56 4.47
CA LYS A 502 19.91 8.91 4.32
C LYS A 502 20.86 7.83 4.85
N ASN A 503 20.38 7.00 5.76
CA ASN A 503 21.15 5.90 6.34
C ASN A 503 21.04 4.61 5.53
N LEU A 504 20.09 4.53 4.57
CA LEU A 504 19.91 3.36 3.73
C LEU A 504 21.07 3.22 2.75
N ARG A 505 21.68 2.05 2.72
CA ARG A 505 22.87 1.77 1.90
C ARG A 505 22.54 1.33 0.47
N TYR A 506 21.34 0.80 0.25
CA TYR A 506 20.89 0.26 -1.03
C TYR A 506 19.45 0.65 -1.26
N HIS A 507 19.12 1.26 -2.40
CA HIS A 507 17.76 1.61 -2.76
C HIS A 507 16.99 0.45 -3.43
N ARG A 508 17.63 -0.70 -3.64
CA ARG A 508 16.96 -1.95 -4.02
C ARG A 508 17.43 -3.08 -3.14
N ILE A 509 16.49 -3.64 -2.39
CA ILE A 509 16.70 -4.79 -1.51
C ILE A 509 15.96 -5.96 -2.16
N VAL A 510 16.71 -6.89 -2.73
CA VAL A 510 16.17 -7.98 -3.55
C VAL A 510 16.22 -9.28 -2.76
N ILE A 511 15.05 -9.87 -2.50
CA ILE A 511 14.93 -11.19 -1.90
C ILE A 511 15.07 -12.23 -3.01
N MET A 512 16.05 -13.12 -2.89
CA MET A 512 16.37 -14.15 -3.87
C MET A 512 16.46 -15.51 -3.18
N THR A 513 15.37 -16.26 -3.21
CA THR A 513 15.20 -17.58 -2.56
C THR A 513 14.95 -18.66 -3.60
N ASP A 514 15.16 -19.90 -3.22
CA ASP A 514 14.86 -21.06 -4.05
C ASP A 514 13.36 -21.14 -4.38
N ALA A 515 13.01 -21.85 -5.45
CA ALA A 515 11.62 -21.98 -5.91
C ALA A 515 10.86 -23.13 -5.21
N ASP A 516 11.36 -23.59 -4.07
CA ASP A 516 10.75 -24.66 -3.28
C ASP A 516 9.98 -24.11 -2.06
N VAL A 517 9.40 -25.03 -1.26
CA VAL A 517 8.60 -24.67 -0.07
C VAL A 517 9.46 -24.02 1.04
N ASP A 518 10.72 -24.38 1.17
CA ASP A 518 11.64 -23.79 2.14
C ASP A 518 12.01 -22.35 1.74
N GLY A 519 12.31 -22.12 0.46
CA GLY A 519 12.55 -20.78 -0.09
C GLY A 519 11.33 -19.87 0.02
N ALA A 520 10.12 -20.41 -0.20
CA ALA A 520 8.88 -19.67 0.03
C ALA A 520 8.71 -19.27 1.50
N HIS A 521 9.06 -20.16 2.44
CA HIS A 521 9.04 -19.85 3.87
C HIS A 521 10.08 -18.80 4.26
N ILE A 522 11.32 -18.89 3.76
CA ILE A 522 12.38 -17.90 4.02
C ILE A 522 11.96 -16.53 3.47
N ARG A 523 11.37 -16.48 2.27
CA ARG A 523 10.81 -15.25 1.69
C ARG A 523 9.72 -14.66 2.60
N THR A 524 8.81 -15.47 3.11
CA THR A 524 7.76 -15.01 4.04
C THR A 524 8.35 -14.48 5.35
N LEU A 525 9.37 -15.13 5.91
CA LEU A 525 10.06 -14.65 7.11
C LEU A 525 10.77 -13.30 6.86
N LEU A 526 11.38 -13.11 5.69
CA LEU A 526 12.01 -11.84 5.29
C LEU A 526 10.97 -10.74 5.09
N LEU A 527 9.84 -11.03 4.44
CA LEU A 527 8.74 -10.09 4.29
C LEU A 527 8.18 -9.69 5.66
N THR A 528 8.01 -10.65 6.58
CA THR A 528 7.61 -10.39 7.97
C THR A 528 8.62 -9.47 8.66
N PHE A 529 9.92 -9.74 8.48
CA PHE A 529 10.99 -8.88 9.02
C PHE A 529 10.86 -7.45 8.50
N PHE A 530 10.76 -7.24 7.21
CA PHE A 530 10.65 -5.89 6.65
C PHE A 530 9.37 -5.20 7.08
N TYR A 531 8.25 -5.90 7.08
CA TYR A 531 6.96 -5.34 7.46
C TYR A 531 6.90 -4.94 8.95
N ARG A 532 7.45 -5.76 9.86
CA ARG A 532 7.39 -5.53 11.32
C ARG A 532 8.55 -4.73 11.88
N TYR A 533 9.74 -4.80 11.25
CA TYR A 533 10.93 -4.10 11.73
C TYR A 533 11.00 -2.67 11.21
N GLN A 534 10.77 -2.48 9.91
CA GLN A 534 10.84 -1.17 9.25
C GLN A 534 9.89 -1.12 8.06
N LYS A 535 8.63 -0.91 8.35
CA LYS A 535 7.53 -0.89 7.36
C LYS A 535 7.74 0.14 6.25
N ALA A 536 8.37 1.28 6.56
CA ALA A 536 8.73 2.33 5.62
C ALA A 536 9.58 1.82 4.42
N LEU A 537 10.34 0.73 4.58
CA LEU A 537 11.05 0.11 3.44
C LEU A 537 10.11 -0.51 2.41
N VAL A 538 9.01 -1.10 2.87
CA VAL A 538 7.99 -1.68 2.00
C VAL A 538 7.16 -0.57 1.37
N GLU A 539 6.69 0.37 2.18
CA GLU A 539 5.88 1.52 1.74
C GLU A 539 6.67 2.42 0.77
N GLY A 540 7.97 2.63 1.00
CA GLY A 540 8.87 3.36 0.11
C GLY A 540 9.26 2.61 -1.18
N GLY A 541 8.85 1.33 -1.32
CA GLY A 541 9.10 0.55 -2.54
C GLY A 541 10.55 0.10 -2.72
N TYR A 542 11.29 -0.09 -1.62
CA TYR A 542 12.68 -0.54 -1.66
C TYR A 542 12.84 -2.07 -1.72
N ILE A 543 11.75 -2.83 -1.46
CA ILE A 543 11.78 -4.29 -1.38
C ILE A 543 11.34 -4.92 -2.70
N TYR A 544 12.12 -5.85 -3.19
CA TYR A 544 11.87 -6.59 -4.43
C TYR A 544 12.02 -8.10 -4.21
N ILE A 545 11.31 -8.88 -5.01
CA ILE A 545 11.44 -10.33 -5.10
C ILE A 545 12.01 -10.66 -6.48
N ALA A 546 13.14 -11.35 -6.51
CA ALA A 546 13.72 -11.86 -7.75
C ALA A 546 12.85 -12.99 -8.32
N CYS A 547 12.67 -13.00 -9.64
CA CYS A 547 11.94 -14.04 -10.35
C CYS A 547 12.91 -14.81 -11.27
N PRO A 548 13.63 -15.83 -10.75
CA PRO A 548 14.47 -16.68 -11.60
C PRO A 548 13.60 -17.55 -12.52
N PRO A 549 14.12 -18.04 -13.66
CA PRO A 549 13.40 -18.97 -14.51
C PRO A 549 13.26 -20.34 -13.81
N LEU A 550 12.12 -20.99 -14.04
CA LEU A 550 11.87 -22.35 -13.56
C LEU A 550 12.43 -23.42 -14.50
N TYR A 551 12.50 -23.13 -15.81
CA TYR A 551 12.93 -24.08 -16.82
C TYR A 551 13.95 -23.47 -17.77
N LYS A 552 14.86 -24.32 -18.22
CA LYS A 552 15.73 -24.09 -19.38
C LYS A 552 15.42 -25.15 -20.44
N VAL A 553 15.06 -24.71 -21.64
CA VAL A 553 14.79 -25.59 -22.78
C VAL A 553 15.95 -25.44 -23.77
N GLU A 554 16.63 -26.52 -24.03
CA GLU A 554 17.79 -26.54 -24.94
C GLU A 554 17.43 -27.24 -26.25
N ARG A 555 17.77 -26.62 -27.37
CA ARG A 555 17.67 -27.21 -28.73
C ARG A 555 18.96 -26.97 -29.50
N GLY A 556 19.79 -27.99 -29.53
CA GLY A 556 21.10 -27.89 -30.13
C GLY A 556 22.02 -26.93 -29.39
N LYS A 557 22.42 -25.82 -30.01
CA LYS A 557 23.24 -24.77 -29.41
C LYS A 557 22.43 -23.62 -28.79
N ASN A 558 21.12 -23.57 -29.04
CA ASN A 558 20.25 -22.53 -28.57
C ASN A 558 19.53 -22.99 -27.31
N HIS A 559 19.28 -22.06 -26.39
CA HIS A 559 18.49 -22.32 -25.21
C HIS A 559 17.53 -21.16 -24.95
N ASN A 560 16.37 -21.47 -24.36
CA ASN A 560 15.36 -20.51 -23.91
C ASN A 560 15.10 -20.74 -22.42
N TYR A 561 14.96 -19.65 -21.67
CA TYR A 561 14.53 -19.70 -20.30
C TYR A 561 13.02 -19.46 -20.22
N CYS A 562 12.31 -20.26 -19.41
CA CYS A 562 10.88 -20.15 -19.20
C CYS A 562 10.62 -19.91 -17.71
N TYR A 563 9.78 -18.94 -17.39
CA TYR A 563 9.54 -18.47 -16.04
C TYR A 563 8.31 -19.11 -15.39
N ASN A 564 7.44 -19.71 -16.21
CA ASN A 564 6.24 -20.42 -15.78
C ASN A 564 5.89 -21.54 -16.78
N GLU A 565 4.88 -22.36 -16.41
CA GLU A 565 4.38 -23.45 -17.25
C GLU A 565 3.82 -22.96 -18.61
N SER A 566 3.18 -21.79 -18.62
CA SER A 566 2.63 -21.22 -19.86
C SER A 566 3.73 -20.85 -20.86
N ASP A 567 4.82 -20.26 -20.37
CA ASP A 567 6.00 -19.93 -21.20
C ASP A 567 6.67 -21.20 -21.72
N LEU A 568 6.74 -22.24 -20.85
CA LEU A 568 7.26 -23.55 -21.28
C LEU A 568 6.42 -24.12 -22.42
N ARG A 569 5.10 -24.18 -22.27
CA ARG A 569 4.19 -24.69 -23.31
C ARG A 569 4.34 -23.90 -24.61
N LYS A 570 4.29 -22.57 -24.57
CA LYS A 570 4.50 -21.73 -25.76
C LYS A 570 5.84 -22.00 -26.46
N THR A 571 6.91 -22.21 -25.68
CA THR A 571 8.24 -22.50 -26.21
C THR A 571 8.28 -23.88 -26.89
N LEU A 572 7.64 -24.88 -26.29
CA LEU A 572 7.56 -26.23 -26.86
C LEU A 572 6.70 -26.27 -28.12
N ASP A 573 5.56 -25.60 -28.12
CA ASP A 573 4.67 -25.47 -29.29
C ASP A 573 5.38 -24.81 -30.45
N ALA A 574 6.20 -23.79 -30.20
CA ALA A 574 7.02 -23.12 -31.20
C ALA A 574 8.10 -24.04 -31.82
N PHE A 575 8.53 -25.09 -31.10
CA PHE A 575 9.49 -26.06 -31.62
C PHE A 575 8.83 -27.15 -32.48
N GLY A 576 7.52 -27.40 -32.27
CA GLY A 576 6.73 -28.41 -32.99
C GLY A 576 6.93 -29.85 -32.47
N GLU A 577 5.94 -30.72 -32.71
CA GLU A 577 5.81 -32.07 -32.12
C GLU A 577 6.98 -33.05 -32.36
N LYS A 578 7.83 -32.81 -33.37
CA LYS A 578 8.97 -33.69 -33.74
C LYS A 578 10.33 -33.11 -33.37
N ALA A 579 10.38 -32.03 -32.58
CA ALA A 579 11.64 -31.40 -32.23
C ALA A 579 12.36 -32.16 -31.10
N ASN A 580 13.67 -32.40 -31.29
CA ASN A 580 14.50 -32.93 -30.20
C ASN A 580 14.98 -31.77 -29.33
N TYR A 581 14.55 -31.76 -28.07
CA TYR A 581 14.92 -30.76 -27.07
C TYR A 581 15.18 -31.42 -25.72
N ASN A 582 15.94 -30.73 -24.87
CA ASN A 582 16.16 -31.11 -23.49
C ASN A 582 15.55 -30.05 -22.56
N ILE A 583 14.83 -30.48 -21.53
CA ILE A 583 14.25 -29.59 -20.53
C ILE A 583 14.99 -29.81 -19.21
N GLN A 584 15.59 -28.75 -18.68
CA GLN A 584 16.15 -28.72 -17.35
C GLN A 584 15.21 -27.89 -16.47
N ARG A 585 14.70 -28.48 -15.38
CA ARG A 585 13.97 -27.76 -14.32
C ARG A 585 14.99 -27.35 -13.26
N PHE A 586 14.97 -26.06 -12.86
CA PHE A 586 15.76 -25.56 -11.75
C PHE A 586 14.94 -25.69 -10.47
N LYS A 587 15.44 -26.48 -9.51
CA LYS A 587 14.83 -26.64 -8.19
C LYS A 587 15.35 -25.59 -7.20
N GLY A 588 16.58 -25.14 -7.37
CA GLY A 588 17.19 -24.12 -6.54
C GLY A 588 18.23 -23.29 -7.29
N LEU A 589 18.50 -22.11 -6.78
CA LEU A 589 19.47 -21.14 -7.30
C LEU A 589 20.90 -21.69 -7.28
N GLY A 590 21.19 -22.63 -6.38
CA GLY A 590 22.47 -23.31 -6.27
C GLY A 590 22.79 -24.22 -7.47
N GLU A 591 21.79 -24.61 -8.27
CA GLU A 591 21.95 -25.38 -9.50
C GLU A 591 22.34 -24.50 -10.71
N MET A 592 22.18 -23.19 -10.58
CA MET A 592 22.48 -22.25 -11.64
C MET A 592 23.94 -21.84 -11.63
N MET A 593 24.58 -21.93 -12.80
CA MET A 593 25.94 -21.39 -12.97
C MET A 593 25.93 -19.87 -12.82
N PRO A 594 27.03 -19.25 -12.35
CA PRO A 594 27.12 -17.78 -12.17
C PRO A 594 26.68 -16.97 -13.39
N LYS A 595 27.03 -17.43 -14.58
CA LYS A 595 26.63 -16.76 -15.85
C LYS A 595 25.13 -16.87 -16.10
N GLN A 596 24.52 -18.02 -15.83
CA GLN A 596 23.07 -18.23 -15.99
C GLN A 596 22.29 -17.34 -14.99
N LEU A 597 22.74 -17.29 -13.74
CA LEU A 597 22.13 -16.46 -12.71
C LEU A 597 22.22 -14.97 -13.04
N TRP A 598 23.36 -14.53 -13.61
CA TRP A 598 23.51 -13.17 -14.14
C TRP A 598 22.49 -12.90 -15.25
N GLU A 599 22.54 -13.67 -16.33
CA GLU A 599 21.74 -13.43 -17.54
C GLU A 599 20.22 -13.45 -17.31
N THR A 600 19.75 -14.20 -16.31
CA THR A 600 18.30 -14.40 -16.08
C THR A 600 17.74 -13.62 -14.91
N THR A 601 18.56 -13.33 -13.87
CA THR A 601 18.05 -12.89 -12.56
C THR A 601 18.73 -11.63 -12.05
N MET A 602 19.98 -11.35 -12.45
CA MET A 602 20.75 -10.25 -11.89
C MET A 602 21.05 -9.11 -12.86
N ASP A 603 21.10 -9.37 -14.17
CA ASP A 603 21.35 -8.34 -15.18
C ASP A 603 20.17 -7.36 -15.26
N PRO A 604 20.36 -6.05 -15.00
CA PRO A 604 19.30 -5.05 -15.07
C PRO A 604 18.56 -5.00 -16.43
N GLY A 605 19.21 -5.44 -17.51
CA GLY A 605 18.63 -5.43 -18.86
C GLY A 605 17.67 -6.58 -19.15
N THR A 606 17.78 -7.71 -18.44
CA THR A 606 17.06 -8.94 -18.76
C THR A 606 16.28 -9.55 -17.60
N ARG A 607 16.63 -9.20 -16.36
CA ARG A 607 16.03 -9.76 -15.15
C ARG A 607 14.55 -9.37 -14.98
N MET A 608 13.79 -10.26 -14.34
CA MET A 608 12.46 -9.98 -13.84
C MET A 608 12.48 -9.87 -12.32
N MET A 609 11.85 -8.83 -11.79
CA MET A 609 11.65 -8.61 -10.35
C MET A 609 10.23 -8.12 -10.10
N LYS A 610 9.64 -8.55 -8.98
CA LYS A 610 8.38 -8.01 -8.47
C LYS A 610 8.69 -7.04 -7.35
N ARG A 611 8.22 -5.80 -7.43
CA ARG A 611 8.24 -4.87 -6.30
C ARG A 611 7.18 -5.28 -5.31
N VAL A 612 7.52 -5.26 -4.02
CA VAL A 612 6.57 -5.55 -2.94
C VAL A 612 5.83 -4.26 -2.61
N GLU A 613 4.52 -4.32 -2.67
CA GLU A 613 3.62 -3.20 -2.38
C GLU A 613 2.57 -3.64 -1.36
N ILE A 614 2.10 -2.71 -0.54
CA ILE A 614 1.00 -2.92 0.40
C ILE A 614 -0.23 -2.23 -0.19
N GLU A 615 -1.17 -3.00 -0.68
CA GLU A 615 -2.41 -2.50 -1.26
C GLU A 615 -3.45 -2.26 -0.16
N ASP A 616 -3.68 -3.26 0.68
CA ASP A 616 -4.50 -3.17 1.90
C ASP A 616 -3.63 -3.41 3.13
N ALA A 617 -3.45 -2.35 3.94
CA ALA A 617 -2.58 -2.44 5.11
C ALA A 617 -3.20 -3.23 6.26
N ALA A 618 -4.52 -3.18 6.40
CA ALA A 618 -5.21 -3.92 7.46
C ALA A 618 -5.19 -5.42 7.15
N GLU A 619 -5.46 -5.77 5.89
CA GLU A 619 -5.38 -7.17 5.45
C GLU A 619 -3.95 -7.70 5.50
N ALA A 620 -2.95 -6.91 5.10
CA ALA A 620 -1.54 -7.30 5.23
C ALA A 620 -1.18 -7.56 6.70
N ASP A 621 -1.58 -6.69 7.63
CA ASP A 621 -1.36 -6.87 9.07
C ASP A 621 -2.02 -8.15 9.56
N ARG A 622 -3.27 -8.40 9.18
CA ARG A 622 -4.05 -9.59 9.53
C ARG A 622 -3.39 -10.86 8.99
N ILE A 623 -2.99 -10.89 7.71
CA ILE A 623 -2.35 -12.05 7.08
C ILE A 623 -1.02 -12.39 7.76
N PHE A 624 -0.16 -11.40 8.06
CA PHE A 624 1.07 -11.64 8.81
C PHE A 624 0.78 -12.21 10.20
N THR A 625 -0.23 -11.69 10.91
CA THR A 625 -0.64 -12.22 12.21
C THR A 625 -1.15 -13.66 12.13
N ILE A 626 -1.98 -14.00 11.14
CA ILE A 626 -2.51 -15.36 10.93
C ILE A 626 -1.38 -16.33 10.58
N LEU A 627 -0.57 -16.01 9.56
CA LEU A 627 0.41 -16.94 9.01
C LEU A 627 1.63 -17.09 9.91
N MET A 628 2.07 -16.01 10.56
CA MET A 628 3.35 -15.95 11.27
C MET A 628 3.20 -15.83 12.79
N GLY A 629 2.00 -15.54 13.30
CA GLY A 629 1.69 -15.45 14.73
C GLY A 629 1.68 -16.80 15.46
N ASP A 630 1.45 -16.78 16.77
CA ASP A 630 1.48 -17.97 17.62
C ASP A 630 0.23 -18.85 17.50
N LYS A 631 -0.92 -18.28 17.14
CA LYS A 631 -2.20 -19.00 17.06
C LYS A 631 -2.21 -19.97 15.88
N VAL A 632 -2.51 -21.25 16.15
CA VAL A 632 -2.54 -22.31 15.12
C VAL A 632 -3.89 -22.39 14.43
N ALA A 633 -4.99 -22.15 15.16
CA ALA A 633 -6.34 -22.32 14.63
C ALA A 633 -6.64 -21.39 13.45
N PRO A 634 -6.38 -20.04 13.52
CA PRO A 634 -6.60 -19.14 12.39
C PRO A 634 -5.76 -19.51 11.16
N ARG A 635 -4.52 -19.98 11.38
CA ARG A 635 -3.65 -20.43 10.28
C ARG A 635 -4.20 -21.67 9.58
N ARG A 636 -4.74 -22.63 10.35
CA ARG A 636 -5.37 -23.83 9.79
C ARG A 636 -6.60 -23.46 8.98
N GLU A 637 -7.48 -22.62 9.53
CA GLU A 637 -8.67 -22.14 8.84
C GLU A 637 -8.32 -21.41 7.54
N PHE A 638 -7.31 -20.54 7.56
CA PHE A 638 -6.81 -19.87 6.37
C PHE A 638 -6.36 -20.86 5.29
N ILE A 639 -5.58 -21.88 5.67
CA ILE A 639 -5.12 -22.93 4.74
C ILE A 639 -6.30 -23.73 4.19
N GLU A 640 -7.25 -24.13 5.01
CA GLU A 640 -8.44 -24.88 4.59
C GLU A 640 -9.30 -24.07 3.63
N THR A 641 -9.51 -22.79 3.90
CA THR A 641 -10.32 -21.90 3.07
C THR A 641 -9.70 -21.67 1.69
N HIS A 642 -8.37 -21.44 1.63
CA HIS A 642 -7.67 -21.12 0.38
C HIS A 642 -7.07 -22.33 -0.33
N SER A 643 -7.20 -23.53 0.24
CA SER A 643 -6.63 -24.75 -0.36
C SER A 643 -7.22 -25.09 -1.73
N ALA A 644 -8.47 -24.71 -1.99
CA ALA A 644 -9.12 -24.91 -3.29
C ALA A 644 -8.55 -24.04 -4.42
N GLU A 645 -7.89 -22.93 -4.07
CA GLU A 645 -7.27 -22.00 -5.02
C GLU A 645 -5.85 -22.44 -5.43
N LEU A 646 -5.27 -23.42 -4.71
CA LEU A 646 -3.92 -23.91 -4.96
C LEU A 646 -3.91 -24.89 -6.14
N ASP A 647 -3.14 -24.56 -7.17
CA ASP A 647 -2.73 -25.52 -8.18
C ASP A 647 -1.63 -26.43 -7.60
N PHE A 648 -2.01 -27.66 -7.19
CA PHE A 648 -1.08 -28.64 -6.61
C PHE A 648 0.09 -28.98 -7.53
N ALA A 649 -0.02 -28.76 -8.85
CA ALA A 649 1.07 -28.95 -9.78
C ALA A 649 2.18 -27.89 -9.64
N GLN A 650 1.89 -26.75 -8.99
CA GLN A 650 2.86 -25.70 -8.69
C GLN A 650 3.55 -25.90 -7.34
N LEU A 651 3.05 -26.79 -6.50
CA LEU A 651 3.69 -27.16 -5.25
C LEU A 651 4.70 -28.28 -5.53
N ASP A 652 5.98 -27.97 -5.35
CA ASP A 652 7.06 -28.97 -5.40
C ASP A 652 7.07 -29.71 -4.05
N ILE A 653 6.16 -30.70 -3.88
CA ILE A 653 6.06 -31.56 -2.69
C ILE A 653 6.86 -32.84 -2.94
#